data_3b3a339c2b96695072959926559fdadc
#
_entry.id   3b3a339c2b96695072959926559fdadc
#
_cell.length_a   1.000
_cell.length_b   1.000
_cell.length_c   1.000
_cell.angle_alpha   90.00
_cell.angle_beta   90.00
_cell.angle_gamma   90.00
#
_symmetry.space_group_name_H-M   'P 1'
#
loop_
_entity.id
_entity.type
_entity.pdbx_description
1 polymer ?
#
loop_
_entity_poly.entity_id
_entity_poly.type
_entity_poly.pdbx_seq_one_letter_code
_entity_poly.pdbx_strand_id
1 'polypeptide(L)'
;MILPALALLAIAPQLRNGSFDENLAGWTVHRHKQDAAEPVVRAANHAISIEPRGLSRAGISQTVYLTPGSLWRMSARTSGSALIEIDTPSGVFGSSSGPEFLFRAPSPGEVTIHLDSTGGPASFSDLRFELVPEPDPGEMRVHLRAAGKRPVDAKQQGQFIEMLCRLIPSMIAQQVDNDSFEEEPPYRFSYIKETDHPNRPWYPDGAVQTTEYALDTQDAFNGKRSQRIEIHTPRARAGIAQDGFYTKAGVRYRLRLHMKGIGDVAVRAVLRDAHGNLAQAADLGRVTSQWQPAEANLAAARDSTAVTLALDFEGPGTLWLDRVYLIGDDAVEGIWRADVVEALKQLKPGVIRFGGTSIEGLEWDQTVGNWDTRAPFTTYWGGLEPNFVGLDEFTSLCRLVGAEPLICVRWTGKQPADAAAEVEYMNGSAQTRWGSLRARNGHPEPWAVKYWQIGNEVGGQDYERSIAAFARAMRAADPSIKLMSSYPRQGVLAGAEGQLDYLCPHHYGMGDLTEVVREFESLRERIRLQGQGREVRVAVTEWNTSGGDFGLKRGILQSLGNALDCSRYHNVLQRYADLVEMGIRSNLIDSFGSGILVTGPGWMYRAPTYYAEQLYGHAAGSYPLHVERSGGLPWQLQQPDVSAVLSADGRLLRIYAVNSTAAPLRPTIALADAGQSAAGATAFVLKNREGRPNTEAMNSASDRDAVSVETHSFPAAGSRFAFTFEPYSLTLLEIQLAGR
;
A
#
# COMPACT_ATOMS: atom_id res chain seq x y z
N MET A 1 -34.17 -37.76 -7.63
CA MET A 1 -34.55 -36.80 -8.66
C MET A 1 -33.39 -35.79 -8.78
N ILE A 2 -32.50 -36.02 -9.75
CA ILE A 2 -31.31 -35.22 -9.97
C ILE A 2 -31.76 -34.09 -10.89
N LEU A 3 -31.82 -32.87 -10.37
CA LEU A 3 -32.00 -31.67 -11.18
C LEU A 3 -30.69 -31.44 -12.00
N PRO A 4 -30.76 -31.29 -13.33
CA PRO A 4 -29.60 -30.92 -14.10
C PRO A 4 -29.20 -29.49 -13.71
N ALA A 5 -27.91 -29.31 -13.45
CA ALA A 5 -27.30 -27.99 -13.33
C ALA A 5 -27.59 -27.22 -14.63
N LEU A 6 -28.41 -26.19 -14.55
CA LEU A 6 -28.48 -25.16 -15.59
C LEU A 6 -27.09 -24.51 -15.63
N ALA A 7 -26.30 -24.92 -16.63
CA ALA A 7 -25.19 -24.09 -17.07
C ALA A 7 -25.81 -22.75 -17.51
N LEU A 8 -25.59 -21.70 -16.73
CA LEU A 8 -25.70 -20.35 -17.23
C LEU A 8 -24.69 -20.26 -18.38
N LEU A 9 -25.18 -20.39 -19.59
CA LEU A 9 -24.50 -19.90 -20.77
C LEU A 9 -24.28 -18.41 -20.53
N ALA A 10 -23.12 -18.04 -20.02
CA ALA A 10 -22.68 -16.66 -20.03
C ALA A 10 -22.76 -16.21 -21.48
N ILE A 11 -23.71 -15.33 -21.80
CA ILE A 11 -23.76 -14.66 -23.11
C ILE A 11 -22.39 -13.98 -23.17
N ALA A 12 -21.55 -14.43 -24.11
CA ALA A 12 -20.23 -13.83 -24.31
C ALA A 12 -20.46 -12.32 -24.52
N PRO A 13 -19.79 -11.46 -23.78
CA PRO A 13 -19.95 -10.02 -23.94
C PRO A 13 -19.61 -9.68 -25.37
N GLN A 14 -20.58 -9.16 -26.10
CA GLN A 14 -20.38 -8.74 -27.48
C GLN A 14 -20.13 -7.24 -27.51
N LEU A 15 -19.17 -6.84 -28.31
CA LEU A 15 -19.06 -5.43 -28.71
C LEU A 15 -20.37 -5.03 -29.34
N ARG A 16 -20.99 -3.98 -28.85
CA ARG A 16 -22.15 -3.39 -29.51
C ARG A 16 -21.69 -2.70 -30.78
N ASN A 17 -22.35 -3.02 -31.87
CA ASN A 17 -22.09 -2.37 -33.14
C ASN A 17 -20.60 -2.40 -33.58
N GLY A 18 -19.93 -3.55 -33.45
CA GLY A 18 -18.55 -3.74 -33.92
C GLY A 18 -18.42 -3.70 -35.44
N SER A 19 -19.53 -3.91 -36.18
CA SER A 19 -19.61 -3.75 -37.63
C SER A 19 -19.88 -2.31 -38.09
N PHE A 20 -20.14 -1.39 -37.15
CA PHE A 20 -20.49 0.02 -37.40
C PHE A 20 -21.71 0.26 -38.30
N ASP A 21 -22.61 -0.73 -38.39
CA ASP A 21 -23.85 -0.63 -39.21
C ASP A 21 -24.84 0.37 -38.63
N GLU A 22 -24.80 0.60 -37.33
CA GLU A 22 -25.65 1.54 -36.59
C GLU A 22 -24.89 2.85 -36.26
N ASN A 23 -24.05 3.33 -37.17
CA ASN A 23 -23.17 4.48 -36.94
C ASN A 23 -22.30 4.30 -35.68
N LEU A 24 -22.41 5.21 -34.69
CA LEU A 24 -21.69 5.18 -33.44
C LEU A 24 -22.49 4.60 -32.27
N ALA A 25 -23.59 3.91 -32.49
CA ALA A 25 -24.40 3.35 -31.43
C ALA A 25 -23.56 2.45 -30.49
N GLY A 26 -23.58 2.73 -29.21
CA GLY A 26 -22.78 2.01 -28.19
C GLY A 26 -21.32 2.45 -28.07
N TRP A 27 -20.87 3.40 -28.87
CA TRP A 27 -19.53 3.96 -28.81
C TRP A 27 -19.55 5.42 -28.33
N THR A 28 -18.57 5.78 -27.52
CA THR A 28 -18.37 7.15 -27.01
C THR A 28 -17.16 7.78 -27.69
N VAL A 29 -17.36 8.97 -28.27
CA VAL A 29 -16.24 9.74 -28.85
C VAL A 29 -15.45 10.39 -27.72
N HIS A 30 -14.12 10.29 -27.77
CA HIS A 30 -13.23 10.91 -26.79
C HIS A 30 -12.04 11.60 -27.45
N ARG A 31 -11.38 12.46 -26.67
CA ARG A 31 -10.15 13.17 -27.03
C ARG A 31 -9.24 13.28 -25.80
N HIS A 32 -7.99 13.62 -26.02
CA HIS A 32 -7.09 13.92 -24.91
C HIS A 32 -7.56 15.16 -24.14
N LYS A 33 -7.48 15.13 -22.79
CA LYS A 33 -8.11 16.10 -21.87
C LYS A 33 -7.73 17.57 -22.08
N GLN A 34 -6.63 17.87 -22.76
CA GLN A 34 -6.09 19.25 -22.91
C GLN A 34 -6.41 19.90 -24.24
N ASP A 35 -7.08 19.19 -25.13
CA ASP A 35 -7.29 19.65 -26.50
C ASP A 35 -8.66 20.34 -26.65
N ALA A 36 -8.69 21.55 -27.24
CA ALA A 36 -9.91 22.34 -27.42
C ALA A 36 -10.72 21.97 -28.68
N ALA A 37 -10.08 21.31 -29.68
CA ALA A 37 -10.74 20.93 -30.91
C ALA A 37 -11.52 19.61 -30.78
N GLU A 38 -12.61 19.46 -31.51
CA GLU A 38 -13.34 18.19 -31.61
C GLU A 38 -12.82 17.36 -32.77
N PRO A 39 -12.53 16.04 -32.57
CA PRO A 39 -12.20 15.16 -33.67
C PRO A 39 -13.41 14.98 -34.60
N VAL A 40 -13.17 14.66 -35.87
CA VAL A 40 -14.22 14.21 -36.75
C VAL A 40 -14.22 12.69 -36.84
N VAL A 41 -15.29 12.10 -36.33
CA VAL A 41 -15.49 10.64 -36.37
C VAL A 41 -16.68 10.36 -37.30
N ARG A 42 -16.48 9.48 -38.29
CA ARG A 42 -17.52 9.09 -39.26
C ARG A 42 -17.59 7.58 -39.35
N ALA A 43 -18.80 7.06 -39.25
CA ALA A 43 -19.11 5.67 -39.56
C ALA A 43 -19.72 5.60 -40.94
N ALA A 44 -19.18 4.80 -41.83
CA ALA A 44 -19.70 4.55 -43.17
C ALA A 44 -19.13 3.25 -43.74
N ASN A 45 -19.92 2.50 -44.48
CA ASN A 45 -19.50 1.28 -45.19
C ASN A 45 -18.79 0.27 -44.25
N HIS A 46 -19.38 -0.01 -43.10
CA HIS A 46 -18.85 -0.94 -42.10
C HIS A 46 -17.46 -0.55 -41.56
N ALA A 47 -17.13 0.74 -41.55
CA ALA A 47 -15.86 1.25 -41.09
C ALA A 47 -16.03 2.56 -40.28
N ILE A 48 -15.10 2.80 -39.39
CA ILE A 48 -14.92 4.07 -38.70
C ILE A 48 -13.70 4.79 -39.27
N SER A 49 -13.85 6.07 -39.53
CA SER A 49 -12.74 6.98 -39.85
C SER A 49 -12.62 8.07 -38.78
N ILE A 50 -11.41 8.36 -38.37
CA ILE A 50 -11.09 9.33 -37.32
C ILE A 50 -10.10 10.34 -37.90
N GLU A 51 -10.50 11.62 -37.91
CA GLU A 51 -9.63 12.76 -38.22
C GLU A 51 -9.37 13.54 -36.93
N PRO A 52 -8.14 13.53 -36.39
CA PRO A 52 -7.85 14.12 -35.07
C PRO A 52 -7.82 15.64 -35.10
N ARG A 53 -7.78 16.30 -36.27
CA ARG A 53 -7.77 17.78 -36.41
C ARG A 53 -6.68 18.49 -35.58
N GLY A 54 -5.47 17.93 -35.58
CA GLY A 54 -4.33 18.46 -34.82
C GLY A 54 -4.26 17.99 -33.38
N LEU A 55 -5.19 17.14 -32.92
CA LEU A 55 -5.11 16.47 -31.62
C LEU A 55 -4.00 15.41 -31.64
N SER A 56 -3.30 15.26 -30.51
CA SER A 56 -2.28 14.23 -30.34
C SER A 56 -2.89 12.82 -30.32
N ARG A 57 -4.12 12.70 -29.80
CA ARG A 57 -4.87 11.46 -29.70
C ARG A 57 -6.38 11.73 -29.62
N ALA A 58 -7.16 11.02 -30.40
CA ALA A 58 -8.63 11.05 -30.36
C ALA A 58 -9.21 9.77 -30.94
N GLY A 59 -10.38 9.37 -30.49
CA GLY A 59 -11.00 8.12 -30.94
C GLY A 59 -12.39 7.86 -30.42
N ILE A 60 -12.72 6.59 -30.41
CA ILE A 60 -13.96 6.07 -29.82
C ILE A 60 -13.65 4.97 -28.81
N SER A 61 -14.51 4.82 -27.81
CA SER A 61 -14.36 3.79 -26.78
C SER A 61 -15.68 3.11 -26.44
N GLN A 62 -15.56 1.89 -25.94
CA GLN A 62 -16.68 1.12 -25.40
C GLN A 62 -16.20 0.30 -24.21
N THR A 63 -16.94 0.34 -23.09
CA THR A 63 -16.67 -0.48 -21.92
C THR A 63 -17.45 -1.79 -22.00
N VAL A 64 -16.77 -2.89 -21.72
CA VAL A 64 -17.32 -4.25 -21.65
C VAL A 64 -16.88 -4.93 -20.36
N TYR A 65 -17.66 -5.92 -19.92
CA TYR A 65 -17.35 -6.72 -18.73
C TYR A 65 -17.04 -8.15 -19.13
N LEU A 66 -15.85 -8.61 -18.80
CA LEU A 66 -15.31 -9.92 -19.16
C LEU A 66 -15.17 -10.81 -17.93
N THR A 67 -15.20 -12.12 -18.13
CA THR A 67 -14.82 -13.03 -17.05
C THR A 67 -13.35 -12.84 -16.70
N PRO A 68 -12.99 -12.49 -15.47
CA PRO A 68 -11.60 -12.33 -15.08
C PRO A 68 -10.74 -13.54 -15.48
N GLY A 69 -9.54 -13.28 -15.97
CA GLY A 69 -8.60 -14.30 -16.41
C GLY A 69 -8.92 -14.96 -17.75
N SER A 70 -10.06 -14.72 -18.39
CA SER A 70 -10.36 -15.25 -19.74
C SER A 70 -9.45 -14.65 -20.79
N LEU A 71 -9.08 -15.44 -21.79
CA LEU A 71 -8.20 -15.04 -22.89
C LEU A 71 -9.02 -14.52 -24.06
N TRP A 72 -8.70 -13.32 -24.53
CA TRP A 72 -9.41 -12.65 -25.61
C TRP A 72 -8.50 -12.26 -26.75
N ARG A 73 -9.04 -12.33 -27.96
CA ARG A 73 -8.42 -11.82 -29.18
C ARG A 73 -9.18 -10.60 -29.65
N MET A 74 -8.45 -9.52 -29.86
CA MET A 74 -8.93 -8.31 -30.51
C MET A 74 -8.29 -8.22 -31.89
N SER A 75 -9.07 -8.02 -32.94
CA SER A 75 -8.55 -7.80 -34.27
C SER A 75 -9.37 -6.78 -35.05
N ALA A 76 -8.72 -6.02 -35.93
CA ALA A 76 -9.35 -5.08 -36.83
C ALA A 76 -8.50 -4.89 -38.09
N ARG A 77 -9.11 -4.54 -39.21
CA ARG A 77 -8.39 -3.93 -40.32
C ARG A 77 -8.17 -2.46 -40.00
N THR A 78 -6.93 -2.04 -39.97
CA THR A 78 -6.53 -0.69 -39.62
C THR A 78 -5.82 0.00 -40.79
N SER A 79 -5.95 1.33 -40.87
CA SER A 79 -5.12 2.15 -41.75
C SER A 79 -4.78 3.49 -41.12
N GLY A 80 -3.69 4.11 -41.58
CA GLY A 80 -3.22 5.39 -41.07
C GLY A 80 -2.58 5.26 -39.66
N SER A 81 -2.77 6.29 -38.83
CA SER A 81 -2.20 6.37 -37.47
C SER A 81 -3.10 5.67 -36.42
N ALA A 82 -3.51 4.43 -36.71
CA ALA A 82 -4.42 3.67 -35.87
C ALA A 82 -3.73 3.04 -34.66
N LEU A 83 -4.40 3.10 -33.50
CA LEU A 83 -4.04 2.43 -32.26
C LEU A 83 -5.28 1.73 -31.68
N ILE A 84 -5.14 0.48 -31.30
CA ILE A 84 -6.12 -0.22 -30.46
C ILE A 84 -5.54 -0.31 -29.07
N GLU A 85 -6.30 0.13 -28.06
CA GLU A 85 -5.87 0.07 -26.68
C GLU A 85 -6.97 -0.53 -25.80
N ILE A 86 -6.56 -1.26 -24.80
CA ILE A 86 -7.43 -1.80 -23.76
C ILE A 86 -7.04 -1.12 -22.45
N ASP A 87 -7.98 -0.40 -21.88
CA ASP A 87 -7.84 0.21 -20.57
C ASP A 87 -8.64 -0.56 -19.51
N THR A 88 -8.17 -0.47 -18.31
CA THR A 88 -8.86 -0.94 -17.10
C THR A 88 -9.07 0.26 -16.15
N PRO A 89 -9.87 0.12 -15.11
CA PRO A 89 -9.93 1.16 -14.06
C PRO A 89 -8.57 1.52 -13.46
N SER A 90 -7.57 0.63 -13.59
CA SER A 90 -6.20 0.85 -13.10
C SER A 90 -5.26 1.47 -14.13
N GLY A 91 -5.70 1.74 -15.33
CA GLY A 91 -4.93 2.35 -16.43
C GLY A 91 -4.80 1.47 -17.67
N VAL A 92 -3.89 1.83 -18.58
CA VAL A 92 -3.65 1.09 -19.82
C VAL A 92 -3.20 -0.34 -19.51
N PHE A 93 -3.94 -1.29 -20.02
CA PHE A 93 -3.68 -2.72 -19.82
C PHE A 93 -2.90 -3.34 -21.00
N GLY A 94 -3.17 -2.90 -22.21
CA GLY A 94 -2.47 -3.34 -23.41
C GLY A 94 -2.80 -2.46 -24.60
N SER A 95 -1.86 -2.34 -25.53
CA SER A 95 -2.03 -1.57 -26.76
C SER A 95 -1.37 -2.22 -27.96
N SER A 96 -1.89 -2.00 -29.15
CA SER A 96 -1.32 -2.47 -30.41
C SER A 96 -1.61 -1.51 -31.55
N SER A 97 -0.57 -1.18 -32.31
CA SER A 97 -0.69 -0.57 -33.64
C SER A 97 -0.85 -1.61 -34.75
N GLY A 98 -0.76 -2.91 -34.43
CA GLY A 98 -0.97 -4.02 -35.35
C GLY A 98 -2.45 -4.38 -35.51
N PRO A 99 -2.76 -5.25 -36.49
CA PRO A 99 -4.13 -5.61 -36.77
C PRO A 99 -4.76 -6.59 -35.77
N GLU A 100 -3.94 -7.19 -34.91
CA GLU A 100 -4.42 -8.21 -33.96
C GLU A 100 -3.52 -8.23 -32.72
N PHE A 101 -4.12 -8.48 -31.56
CA PHE A 101 -3.40 -8.85 -30.34
C PHE A 101 -4.25 -9.70 -29.40
N LEU A 102 -3.58 -10.44 -28.52
CA LEU A 102 -4.18 -11.22 -27.44
C LEU A 102 -4.01 -10.50 -26.12
N PHE A 103 -5.02 -10.58 -25.27
CA PHE A 103 -4.93 -10.13 -23.90
C PHE A 103 -5.74 -11.03 -22.96
N ARG A 104 -5.41 -11.00 -21.69
CA ARG A 104 -6.15 -11.71 -20.66
C ARG A 104 -6.95 -10.71 -19.84
N ALA A 105 -8.24 -10.96 -19.66
CA ALA A 105 -9.12 -10.09 -18.90
C ALA A 105 -8.61 -9.90 -17.48
N PRO A 106 -8.44 -8.65 -17.00
CA PRO A 106 -8.00 -8.37 -15.63
C PRO A 106 -9.11 -8.66 -14.63
N SER A 107 -8.80 -8.61 -13.35
CA SER A 107 -9.80 -8.52 -12.27
C SER A 107 -10.14 -7.05 -12.01
N PRO A 108 -11.42 -6.65 -11.91
CA PRO A 108 -12.65 -7.46 -11.86
C PRO A 108 -13.30 -7.79 -13.21
N GLY A 109 -12.63 -7.57 -14.33
CA GLY A 109 -13.15 -7.88 -15.66
C GLY A 109 -13.73 -6.66 -16.41
N GLU A 110 -13.74 -5.48 -15.83
CA GLU A 110 -14.11 -4.25 -16.54
C GLU A 110 -12.95 -3.82 -17.45
N VAL A 111 -13.22 -3.70 -18.73
CA VAL A 111 -12.25 -3.20 -19.71
C VAL A 111 -12.91 -2.17 -20.63
N THR A 112 -12.17 -1.13 -20.98
CA THR A 112 -12.57 -0.16 -21.99
C THR A 112 -11.70 -0.33 -23.22
N ILE A 113 -12.33 -0.59 -24.35
CA ILE A 113 -11.69 -0.76 -25.65
C ILE A 113 -11.66 0.61 -26.31
N HIS A 114 -10.49 1.06 -26.72
CA HIS A 114 -10.26 2.29 -27.47
C HIS A 114 -9.81 1.99 -28.88
N LEU A 115 -10.42 2.68 -29.84
CA LEU A 115 -9.99 2.73 -31.23
C LEU A 115 -9.55 4.17 -31.50
N ASP A 116 -8.26 4.41 -31.56
CA ASP A 116 -7.69 5.75 -31.54
C ASP A 116 -6.88 6.08 -32.80
N SER A 117 -6.84 7.37 -33.08
CA SER A 117 -5.89 8.00 -33.98
C SER A 117 -4.79 8.68 -33.17
N THR A 118 -3.54 8.45 -33.53
CA THR A 118 -2.35 9.02 -32.87
C THR A 118 -1.69 10.09 -33.75
N GLY A 119 -2.30 11.29 -33.81
CA GLY A 119 -1.76 12.47 -34.50
C GLY A 119 -2.02 12.56 -36.00
N GLY A 120 -2.56 11.52 -36.64
CA GLY A 120 -2.93 11.50 -38.06
C GLY A 120 -4.26 10.79 -38.33
N PRO A 121 -4.83 10.87 -39.53
CA PRO A 121 -6.06 10.14 -39.84
C PRO A 121 -5.90 8.62 -39.63
N ALA A 122 -6.94 7.99 -39.08
CA ALA A 122 -7.01 6.54 -38.86
C ALA A 122 -8.34 5.96 -39.35
N SER A 123 -8.35 4.68 -39.72
CA SER A 123 -9.61 3.95 -39.93
C SER A 123 -9.56 2.55 -39.36
N PHE A 124 -10.75 2.04 -39.00
CA PHE A 124 -10.95 0.71 -38.44
C PHE A 124 -12.15 0.06 -39.13
N SER A 125 -11.99 -1.17 -39.52
CA SER A 125 -13.07 -2.02 -40.08
C SER A 125 -12.86 -3.49 -39.70
N ASP A 126 -13.85 -4.33 -39.93
CA ASP A 126 -13.82 -5.76 -39.59
C ASP A 126 -13.39 -6.03 -38.15
N LEU A 127 -13.91 -5.22 -37.20
CA LEU A 127 -13.60 -5.35 -35.80
C LEU A 127 -14.13 -6.67 -35.23
N ARG A 128 -13.25 -7.49 -34.69
CA ARG A 128 -13.60 -8.75 -34.04
C ARG A 128 -13.08 -8.77 -32.63
N PHE A 129 -13.89 -9.31 -31.75
CA PHE A 129 -13.60 -9.44 -30.32
C PHE A 129 -14.04 -10.85 -29.88
N GLU A 130 -13.10 -11.75 -29.74
CA GLU A 130 -13.37 -13.18 -29.65
C GLU A 130 -12.76 -13.78 -28.37
N LEU A 131 -13.56 -14.58 -27.63
CA LEU A 131 -13.06 -15.41 -26.55
C LEU A 131 -12.20 -16.54 -27.16
N VAL A 132 -10.96 -16.63 -26.69
CA VAL A 132 -10.03 -17.70 -27.04
C VAL A 132 -10.10 -18.79 -25.97
N PRO A 133 -10.32 -20.05 -26.33
CA PRO A 133 -10.26 -21.14 -25.37
C PRO A 133 -8.93 -21.18 -24.62
N GLU A 134 -8.97 -21.46 -23.32
CA GLU A 134 -7.74 -21.62 -22.53
C GLU A 134 -6.93 -22.80 -23.08
N PRO A 135 -5.68 -22.60 -23.48
CA PRO A 135 -4.86 -23.69 -23.98
C PRO A 135 -4.49 -24.66 -22.83
N ASP A 136 -4.23 -25.92 -23.19
CA ASP A 136 -3.69 -26.89 -22.26
C ASP A 136 -2.41 -26.31 -21.61
N PRO A 137 -2.31 -26.27 -20.28
CA PRO A 137 -1.12 -25.77 -19.59
C PRO A 137 0.16 -26.59 -19.87
N GLY A 138 0.02 -27.80 -20.40
CA GLY A 138 1.09 -28.66 -20.88
C GLY A 138 2.11 -29.04 -19.80
N GLU A 139 3.40 -28.98 -20.14
CA GLU A 139 4.51 -29.27 -19.25
C GLU A 139 5.17 -27.99 -18.73
N MET A 140 5.41 -27.96 -17.44
CA MET A 140 6.31 -27.00 -16.76
C MET A 140 7.62 -27.71 -16.44
N ARG A 141 8.70 -27.34 -17.08
CA ARG A 141 10.04 -27.88 -16.84
C ARG A 141 10.79 -26.90 -15.93
N VAL A 142 11.08 -27.35 -14.72
CA VAL A 142 11.81 -26.57 -13.70
C VAL A 142 13.27 -27.01 -13.74
N HIS A 143 14.15 -26.12 -14.16
CA HIS A 143 15.59 -26.33 -14.22
C HIS A 143 16.20 -26.13 -12.82
N LEU A 144 16.69 -27.20 -12.20
CA LEU A 144 17.22 -27.18 -10.82
C LEU A 144 18.62 -26.54 -10.69
N ARG A 145 19.02 -25.74 -11.68
CA ARG A 145 20.21 -24.89 -11.64
C ARG A 145 19.79 -23.46 -11.45
N ALA A 146 20.43 -22.77 -10.50
CA ALA A 146 20.14 -21.34 -10.27
C ALA A 146 20.27 -20.54 -11.55
N ALA A 147 19.24 -19.75 -11.87
CA ALA A 147 19.22 -18.87 -13.04
C ALA A 147 20.09 -17.62 -12.83
N GLY A 148 20.39 -17.27 -11.59
CA GLY A 148 21.19 -16.13 -11.20
C GLY A 148 22.16 -16.44 -10.06
N LYS A 149 23.10 -15.51 -9.83
CA LYS A 149 24.11 -15.64 -8.77
C LYS A 149 23.64 -15.16 -7.40
N ARG A 150 22.48 -14.50 -7.32
CA ARG A 150 21.94 -13.89 -6.09
C ARG A 150 20.65 -14.58 -5.67
N PRO A 151 20.50 -14.82 -4.36
CA PRO A 151 19.21 -15.27 -3.85
C PRO A 151 18.19 -14.14 -3.86
N VAL A 152 16.94 -14.52 -3.74
CA VAL A 152 15.84 -13.61 -3.42
C VAL A 152 16.11 -12.96 -2.07
N ASP A 153 16.16 -11.64 -2.03
CA ASP A 153 16.37 -10.90 -0.78
C ASP A 153 15.06 -10.81 0.00
N ALA A 154 15.11 -10.91 1.32
CA ALA A 154 13.93 -10.73 2.18
C ALA A 154 13.25 -9.37 1.96
N LYS A 155 14.01 -8.35 1.55
CA LYS A 155 13.52 -7.01 1.25
C LYS A 155 12.66 -6.91 -0.02
N GLN A 156 12.53 -7.99 -0.83
CA GLN A 156 11.47 -8.05 -1.86
C GLN A 156 10.06 -8.12 -1.24
N GLN A 157 9.96 -8.42 0.06
CA GLN A 157 8.76 -8.34 0.88
C GLN A 157 8.81 -7.07 1.74
N GLY A 158 8.85 -5.92 1.10
CA GLY A 158 8.88 -4.62 1.75
C GLY A 158 7.48 -4.04 1.94
N GLN A 159 7.34 -3.21 2.96
CA GLN A 159 6.12 -2.47 3.25
C GLN A 159 6.40 -0.96 3.32
N PHE A 160 5.36 -0.17 3.11
CA PHE A 160 5.45 1.27 3.04
C PHE A 160 4.50 1.92 4.04
N ILE A 161 5.00 2.89 4.77
CA ILE A 161 4.21 3.79 5.60
C ILE A 161 4.51 5.24 5.25
N GLU A 162 3.46 6.04 5.25
CA GLU A 162 3.48 7.46 4.95
C GLU A 162 2.51 8.20 5.87
N MET A 163 2.73 9.48 6.10
CA MET A 163 1.75 10.35 6.75
C MET A 163 0.61 10.68 5.78
N LEU A 164 -0.24 9.70 5.56
CA LEU A 164 -1.26 9.63 4.53
C LEU A 164 -2.58 9.18 5.14
N CYS A 165 -3.59 10.06 5.17
CA CYS A 165 -4.90 9.77 5.71
C CYS A 165 -4.83 9.13 7.11
N ARG A 166 -5.40 7.93 7.29
CA ARG A 166 -5.38 7.23 8.57
C ARG A 166 -4.25 6.22 8.74
N LEU A 167 -3.29 6.14 7.84
CA LEU A 167 -2.28 5.11 7.92
C LEU A 167 -1.58 5.09 9.28
N ILE A 168 -0.95 6.20 9.67
CA ILE A 168 -0.25 6.30 10.97
C ILE A 168 -1.22 6.17 12.16
N PRO A 169 -2.34 6.92 12.22
CA PRO A 169 -3.31 6.78 13.31
C PRO A 169 -3.87 5.36 13.48
N SER A 170 -3.98 4.58 12.41
CA SER A 170 -4.46 3.20 12.48
C SER A 170 -3.47 2.21 13.08
N MET A 171 -2.18 2.56 13.12
CA MET A 171 -1.12 1.74 13.70
C MET A 171 -0.96 1.91 15.20
N ILE A 172 -1.36 3.08 15.75
CA ILE A 172 -1.12 3.44 17.13
C ILE A 172 -2.29 3.09 18.05
N ALA A 173 -2.00 2.89 19.32
CA ALA A 173 -3.00 2.56 20.35
C ALA A 173 -3.69 3.80 20.93
N GLN A 174 -3.21 5.01 20.61
CA GLN A 174 -3.85 6.27 20.99
C GLN A 174 -5.17 6.43 20.22
N GLN A 175 -6.28 6.68 20.95
CA GLN A 175 -7.62 6.59 20.39
C GLN A 175 -8.29 7.96 20.15
N VAL A 176 -7.79 9.06 20.69
CA VAL A 176 -8.42 10.38 20.57
C VAL A 176 -8.12 11.01 19.22
N ASP A 177 -9.16 11.42 18.49
CA ASP A 177 -9.01 12.24 17.30
C ASP A 177 -8.99 13.72 17.69
N ASN A 178 -8.29 14.54 16.88
CA ASN A 178 -8.12 15.98 17.16
C ASN A 178 -7.74 16.25 18.62
N ASP A 179 -6.72 15.53 19.07
CA ASP A 179 -6.23 15.50 20.45
C ASP A 179 -5.78 16.87 20.96
N SER A 180 -5.39 17.77 20.06
CA SER A 180 -4.91 19.12 20.31
C SER A 180 -5.86 20.22 19.78
N PHE A 181 -7.11 19.89 19.47
CA PHE A 181 -8.16 20.84 19.06
C PHE A 181 -7.79 21.73 17.86
N GLU A 182 -6.91 21.29 16.98
CA GLU A 182 -6.42 22.06 15.83
C GLU A 182 -7.45 22.14 14.69
N GLU A 183 -8.43 21.25 14.63
CA GLU A 183 -9.48 21.24 13.62
C GLU A 183 -10.78 21.88 14.13
N GLU A 184 -11.42 22.65 13.26
CA GLU A 184 -12.74 23.27 13.51
C GLU A 184 -13.86 22.46 12.85
N PRO A 185 -15.04 22.36 13.51
CA PRO A 185 -16.24 21.88 12.80
C PRO A 185 -16.74 22.90 11.77
N PRO A 186 -17.27 22.49 10.61
CA PRO A 186 -17.28 21.10 10.15
C PRO A 186 -15.87 20.65 9.76
N TYR A 187 -15.45 19.50 10.29
CA TYR A 187 -14.13 18.94 10.01
C TYR A 187 -13.96 18.73 8.50
N ARG A 188 -12.85 19.23 7.96
CA ARG A 188 -12.56 19.11 6.53
C ARG A 188 -11.70 17.88 6.30
N PHE A 189 -12.19 17.01 5.44
CA PHE A 189 -11.41 15.88 4.96
C PHE A 189 -10.31 16.34 4.01
N SER A 190 -9.34 15.46 3.80
CA SER A 190 -8.32 15.63 2.79
C SER A 190 -8.95 15.90 1.41
N TYR A 191 -8.19 16.49 0.49
CA TYR A 191 -8.67 16.71 -0.88
C TYR A 191 -9.09 15.42 -1.61
N ILE A 192 -8.65 14.28 -1.14
CA ILE A 192 -8.96 12.96 -1.67
C ILE A 192 -10.42 12.56 -1.45
N LYS A 193 -11.16 13.29 -0.63
CA LYS A 193 -12.60 13.11 -0.38
C LYS A 193 -13.01 11.70 0.05
N GLU A 194 -12.07 10.89 0.46
CA GLU A 194 -12.33 9.56 0.95
C GLU A 194 -12.37 9.56 2.46
N THR A 195 -13.32 8.86 2.97
CA THR A 195 -13.68 8.82 4.38
C THR A 195 -12.77 7.91 5.18
N ASP A 196 -11.48 7.88 4.88
CA ASP A 196 -10.50 7.20 5.71
C ASP A 196 -10.32 7.88 7.07
N HIS A 197 -10.75 9.16 7.18
CA HIS A 197 -10.88 9.83 8.45
C HIS A 197 -12.28 9.62 9.03
N PRO A 198 -12.46 8.91 10.12
CA PRO A 198 -13.68 9.01 10.87
C PRO A 198 -13.77 10.45 11.38
N ASN A 199 -14.80 11.12 10.96
CA ASN A 199 -15.15 12.40 11.55
C ASN A 199 -15.66 12.13 12.96
N ARG A 200 -14.79 12.19 13.95
CA ARG A 200 -15.11 12.06 15.38
C ARG A 200 -14.96 13.41 16.06
N PRO A 201 -15.94 14.32 15.91
CA PRO A 201 -15.87 15.61 16.52
C PRO A 201 -15.98 15.53 18.03
N TRP A 202 -15.24 16.39 18.72
CA TRP A 202 -15.63 16.76 20.06
C TRP A 202 -16.96 17.49 20.04
N TYR A 203 -17.86 17.13 20.95
CA TYR A 203 -19.17 17.77 21.07
C TYR A 203 -19.45 18.15 22.52
N PRO A 204 -20.25 19.22 22.76
CA PRO A 204 -20.69 19.61 24.09
C PRO A 204 -21.53 18.50 24.75
N ASP A 205 -21.31 18.27 26.04
CA ASP A 205 -22.05 17.30 26.86
C ASP A 205 -22.53 17.97 28.16
N GLY A 206 -23.69 17.59 28.69
CA GLY A 206 -24.24 18.11 29.92
C GLY A 206 -24.97 19.46 29.82
N ALA A 207 -24.70 20.41 30.69
CA ALA A 207 -25.42 21.69 30.81
C ALA A 207 -25.00 22.72 29.77
N VAL A 208 -25.20 22.41 28.49
CA VAL A 208 -24.74 23.23 27.34
C VAL A 208 -25.36 24.62 27.25
N GLN A 209 -26.56 24.83 27.84
CA GLN A 209 -27.25 26.13 27.77
C GLN A 209 -26.62 27.21 28.68
N THR A 210 -25.81 26.83 29.64
CA THR A 210 -25.15 27.72 30.61
C THR A 210 -23.63 27.67 30.49
N THR A 211 -23.14 27.21 29.35
CA THR A 211 -21.71 26.98 29.09
C THR A 211 -21.37 27.50 27.70
N GLU A 212 -20.27 28.22 27.58
CA GLU A 212 -19.73 28.65 26.30
C GLU A 212 -18.55 27.77 25.91
N TYR A 213 -18.51 27.37 24.63
CA TYR A 213 -17.47 26.56 24.03
C TYR A 213 -16.82 27.34 22.89
N ALA A 214 -15.51 27.54 22.92
CA ALA A 214 -14.78 28.23 21.89
C ALA A 214 -13.39 27.62 21.67
N LEU A 215 -12.88 27.67 20.46
CA LEU A 215 -11.46 27.42 20.20
C LEU A 215 -10.69 28.72 20.49
N ASP A 216 -9.70 28.62 21.38
CA ASP A 216 -8.82 29.72 21.73
C ASP A 216 -7.55 29.67 20.91
N THR A 217 -7.25 30.75 20.18
CA THR A 217 -6.05 30.89 19.34
C THR A 217 -4.96 31.74 19.96
N GLN A 218 -5.19 32.24 21.18
CA GLN A 218 -4.26 33.11 21.90
C GLN A 218 -3.46 32.32 22.94
N ASP A 219 -4.00 31.22 23.39
CA ASP A 219 -3.44 30.46 24.49
C ASP A 219 -3.62 28.96 24.26
N ALA A 220 -2.62 28.32 23.68
CA ALA A 220 -2.54 26.89 23.46
C ALA A 220 -1.34 26.30 24.22
N PHE A 221 -1.48 25.08 24.71
CA PHE A 221 -0.35 24.34 25.26
C PHE A 221 0.52 23.79 24.13
N ASN A 222 -0.12 23.28 23.08
CA ASN A 222 0.53 22.70 21.92
C ASN A 222 -0.14 23.24 20.64
N GLY A 223 0.63 23.33 19.55
CA GLY A 223 0.07 23.78 18.27
C GLY A 223 -0.35 25.26 18.27
N LYS A 224 -1.53 25.53 17.77
CA LYS A 224 -2.07 26.91 17.56
C LYS A 224 -3.38 27.16 18.29
N ARG A 225 -4.02 26.13 18.85
CA ARG A 225 -5.37 26.20 19.42
C ARG A 225 -5.49 25.37 20.68
N SER A 226 -6.42 25.76 21.54
CA SER A 226 -6.89 24.94 22.65
C SER A 226 -8.41 25.05 22.78
N GLN A 227 -9.06 24.11 23.44
CA GLN A 227 -10.49 24.17 23.71
C GLN A 227 -10.73 25.00 24.98
N ARG A 228 -11.35 26.18 24.83
CA ARG A 228 -11.83 27.00 25.94
C ARG A 228 -13.29 26.66 26.27
N ILE A 229 -13.58 26.54 27.55
CA ILE A 229 -14.93 26.25 28.08
C ILE A 229 -15.20 27.19 29.26
N GLU A 230 -16.28 27.95 29.19
CA GLU A 230 -16.66 28.90 30.24
C GLU A 230 -18.00 28.52 30.86
N ILE A 231 -18.00 28.23 32.17
CA ILE A 231 -19.14 27.73 32.92
C ILE A 231 -19.66 28.84 33.81
N HIS A 232 -20.85 29.38 33.49
CA HIS A 232 -21.41 30.53 34.18
C HIS A 232 -22.21 30.19 35.43
N THR A 233 -22.75 28.96 35.51
CA THR A 233 -23.66 28.58 36.60
C THR A 233 -22.91 27.73 37.68
N PRO A 234 -23.01 28.09 38.97
CA PRO A 234 -22.45 27.29 40.01
C PRO A 234 -23.01 25.87 40.06
N ARG A 235 -22.17 24.86 40.25
CA ARG A 235 -22.50 23.43 40.29
C ARG A 235 -23.15 22.87 39.00
N ALA A 236 -23.17 23.62 37.90
CA ALA A 236 -23.55 23.08 36.62
C ALA A 236 -22.50 22.03 36.17
N ARG A 237 -22.96 20.90 35.71
CA ARG A 237 -22.11 19.91 35.03
C ARG A 237 -22.11 20.20 33.55
N ALA A 238 -21.03 20.73 33.06
CA ALA A 238 -20.73 20.87 31.66
C ALA A 238 -19.72 19.78 31.26
N GLY A 239 -19.56 19.54 29.97
CA GLY A 239 -18.58 18.60 29.48
C GLY A 239 -18.33 18.72 28.00
N ILE A 240 -17.35 17.99 27.55
CA ILE A 240 -17.18 17.63 26.13
C ILE A 240 -17.04 16.11 26.03
N ALA A 241 -17.45 15.57 24.90
CA ALA A 241 -17.34 14.15 24.65
C ALA A 241 -16.92 13.86 23.21
N GLN A 242 -16.35 12.69 23.00
CA GLN A 242 -16.02 12.15 21.69
C GLN A 242 -16.40 10.68 21.63
N ASP A 243 -16.98 10.24 20.51
CA ASP A 243 -17.38 8.85 20.28
C ASP A 243 -16.32 8.08 19.46
N GLY A 244 -16.55 6.77 19.30
CA GLY A 244 -15.76 5.92 18.43
C GLY A 244 -14.54 5.28 19.08
N PHE A 245 -14.51 5.25 20.40
CA PHE A 245 -13.51 4.50 21.16
C PHE A 245 -13.91 3.04 21.32
N TYR A 246 -12.97 2.24 21.79
CA TYR A 246 -13.21 0.86 22.19
C TYR A 246 -12.56 0.55 23.53
N THR A 247 -13.07 -0.44 24.22
CA THR A 247 -12.48 -0.99 25.43
C THR A 247 -12.39 -2.51 25.37
N LYS A 248 -11.38 -3.05 26.06
CA LYS A 248 -11.23 -4.48 26.34
C LYS A 248 -11.31 -4.70 27.84
N ALA A 249 -12.02 -5.73 28.26
CA ALA A 249 -12.18 -6.07 29.69
C ALA A 249 -10.82 -6.28 30.35
N GLY A 250 -10.62 -5.65 31.50
CA GLY A 250 -9.39 -5.75 32.27
C GLY A 250 -8.25 -4.83 31.80
N VAL A 251 -8.35 -4.21 30.65
CA VAL A 251 -7.36 -3.21 30.18
C VAL A 251 -7.57 -1.91 30.95
N ARG A 252 -6.47 -1.32 31.39
CA ARG A 252 -6.44 0.01 32.00
C ARG A 252 -6.05 1.04 30.96
N TYR A 253 -6.95 1.98 30.70
CA TYR A 253 -6.72 3.08 29.78
C TYR A 253 -6.16 4.26 30.54
N ARG A 254 -4.93 4.64 30.23
CA ARG A 254 -4.33 5.87 30.72
C ARG A 254 -4.87 7.03 29.89
N LEU A 255 -5.64 7.90 30.55
CA LEU A 255 -6.00 9.21 30.04
C LEU A 255 -4.99 10.22 30.51
N ARG A 256 -4.46 11.04 29.62
CA ARG A 256 -3.64 12.20 29.94
C ARG A 256 -4.12 13.38 29.12
N LEU A 257 -4.10 14.56 29.71
CA LEU A 257 -4.40 15.81 29.03
C LEU A 257 -3.65 16.97 29.70
N HIS A 258 -3.60 18.10 29.03
CA HIS A 258 -3.14 19.36 29.62
C HIS A 258 -4.33 20.26 29.86
N MET A 259 -4.36 20.88 31.05
CA MET A 259 -5.43 21.78 31.44
C MET A 259 -4.91 23.00 32.20
N LYS A 260 -5.59 24.11 32.08
CA LYS A 260 -5.48 25.29 32.91
C LYS A 260 -6.84 25.95 33.08
N GLY A 261 -6.97 26.91 33.98
CA GLY A 261 -8.22 27.63 34.12
C GLY A 261 -8.23 28.72 35.17
N ILE A 262 -9.38 29.35 35.29
CA ILE A 262 -9.66 30.44 36.26
C ILE A 262 -10.96 30.06 36.98
N GLY A 263 -11.01 30.26 38.28
CA GLY A 263 -12.12 29.86 39.12
C GLY A 263 -11.96 28.47 39.70
N ASP A 264 -13.05 27.91 40.22
CA ASP A 264 -13.06 26.63 40.93
C ASP A 264 -13.64 25.53 40.05
N VAL A 265 -12.90 25.14 39.00
CA VAL A 265 -13.37 24.10 38.04
C VAL A 265 -12.70 22.75 38.38
N ALA A 266 -13.52 21.75 38.67
CA ALA A 266 -13.10 20.36 38.81
C ALA A 266 -13.32 19.61 37.50
N VAL A 267 -12.39 18.71 37.14
CA VAL A 267 -12.40 17.92 35.89
C VAL A 267 -12.44 16.44 36.23
N ARG A 268 -13.33 15.70 35.57
CA ARG A 268 -13.46 14.25 35.68
C ARG A 268 -13.52 13.61 34.29
N ALA A 269 -13.09 12.38 34.20
CA ALA A 269 -13.17 11.57 32.99
C ALA A 269 -14.08 10.37 33.18
N VAL A 270 -14.85 10.04 32.14
CA VAL A 270 -15.77 8.90 32.10
C VAL A 270 -15.64 8.17 30.75
N LEU A 271 -15.51 6.84 30.80
CA LEU A 271 -15.73 5.96 29.66
C LEU A 271 -17.11 5.34 29.78
N ARG A 272 -17.95 5.52 28.77
CA ARG A 272 -19.34 5.01 28.78
C ARG A 272 -19.73 4.42 27.42
N ASP A 273 -20.72 3.56 27.41
CA ASP A 273 -21.43 3.09 26.21
C ASP A 273 -22.97 3.15 26.43
N ALA A 274 -23.76 2.56 25.52
CA ALA A 274 -25.21 2.52 25.62
C ALA A 274 -25.73 1.80 26.89
N HIS A 275 -24.89 1.01 27.56
CA HIS A 275 -25.21 0.26 28.77
C HIS A 275 -24.76 0.94 30.07
N GLY A 276 -24.16 2.12 29.96
CA GLY A 276 -23.65 2.91 31.08
C GLY A 276 -22.13 2.97 31.18
N ASN A 277 -21.61 3.32 32.35
CA ASN A 277 -20.18 3.49 32.54
C ASN A 277 -19.43 2.17 32.40
N LEU A 278 -18.32 2.24 31.66
CA LEU A 278 -17.38 1.12 31.44
C LEU A 278 -16.26 1.09 32.48
N ALA A 279 -15.98 2.24 33.10
CA ALA A 279 -15.01 2.39 34.16
C ALA A 279 -15.58 3.29 35.25
N GLN A 280 -15.03 3.22 36.45
CA GLN A 280 -15.30 4.22 37.48
C GLN A 280 -14.86 5.60 36.97
N ALA A 281 -15.67 6.63 37.19
CA ALA A 281 -15.31 8.00 36.88
C ALA A 281 -14.00 8.39 37.61
N ALA A 282 -13.06 8.93 36.87
CA ALA A 282 -11.75 9.30 37.41
C ALA A 282 -11.67 10.81 37.62
N ASP A 283 -11.17 11.21 38.76
CA ASP A 283 -10.89 12.62 39.07
C ASP A 283 -9.53 13.04 38.48
N LEU A 284 -9.56 14.10 37.67
CA LEU A 284 -8.37 14.71 37.07
C LEU A 284 -7.87 15.93 37.86
N GLY A 285 -8.58 16.29 38.95
CA GLY A 285 -8.26 17.40 39.80
C GLY A 285 -8.94 18.72 39.40
N ARG A 286 -8.35 19.82 39.92
CA ARG A 286 -8.87 21.19 39.68
C ARG A 286 -7.89 21.97 38.83
N VAL A 287 -8.41 22.88 38.05
CA VAL A 287 -7.60 23.77 37.21
C VAL A 287 -6.79 24.76 38.05
N THR A 288 -5.66 25.16 37.50
CA THR A 288 -4.81 26.28 38.00
C THR A 288 -4.61 27.29 36.89
N SER A 289 -4.11 28.48 37.20
CA SER A 289 -3.83 29.52 36.20
C SER A 289 -2.69 29.18 35.23
N GLN A 290 -1.97 28.11 35.46
CA GLN A 290 -0.89 27.65 34.60
C GLN A 290 -1.26 26.31 33.94
N TRP A 291 -0.78 26.09 32.71
CA TRP A 291 -0.89 24.77 32.08
C TRP A 291 -0.24 23.69 32.91
N GLN A 292 -0.98 22.64 33.21
CA GLN A 292 -0.51 21.48 33.97
C GLN A 292 -1.01 20.18 33.34
N PRO A 293 -0.22 19.11 33.38
CA PRO A 293 -0.70 17.80 32.99
C PRO A 293 -1.67 17.26 34.06
N ALA A 294 -2.70 16.55 33.59
CA ALA A 294 -3.59 15.77 34.43
C ALA A 294 -3.69 14.34 33.87
N GLU A 295 -3.68 13.36 34.76
CA GLU A 295 -3.68 11.95 34.36
C GLU A 295 -4.68 11.14 35.19
N ALA A 296 -5.30 10.15 34.56
CA ALA A 296 -6.13 9.18 35.24
C ALA A 296 -6.02 7.80 34.57
N ASN A 297 -6.28 6.75 35.34
CA ASN A 297 -6.39 5.38 34.84
C ASN A 297 -7.83 4.92 34.93
N LEU A 298 -8.38 4.49 33.81
CA LEU A 298 -9.76 4.04 33.62
C LEU A 298 -9.74 2.52 33.34
N ALA A 299 -10.01 1.69 34.34
CA ALA A 299 -10.03 0.25 34.18
C ALA A 299 -11.36 -0.19 33.56
N ALA A 300 -11.32 -0.73 32.35
CA ALA A 300 -12.52 -1.15 31.64
C ALA A 300 -13.10 -2.45 32.21
N ALA A 301 -14.39 -2.41 32.55
CA ALA A 301 -15.10 -3.56 33.13
C ALA A 301 -15.52 -4.60 32.09
N ARG A 302 -15.64 -4.23 30.82
CA ARG A 302 -16.09 -5.09 29.71
C ARG A 302 -15.55 -4.63 28.35
N ASP A 303 -15.63 -5.54 27.37
CA ASP A 303 -15.41 -5.21 25.96
C ASP A 303 -16.55 -4.31 25.45
N SER A 304 -16.20 -3.31 24.65
CA SER A 304 -17.14 -2.50 23.90
C SER A 304 -16.44 -1.89 22.68
N THR A 305 -17.11 -1.82 21.54
CA THR A 305 -16.60 -1.18 20.31
C THR A 305 -17.34 0.12 19.97
N ALA A 306 -18.21 0.59 20.87
CA ALA A 306 -18.99 1.81 20.73
C ALA A 306 -18.90 2.62 22.02
N VAL A 307 -17.72 3.13 22.31
CA VAL A 307 -17.39 3.82 23.57
C VAL A 307 -17.31 5.32 23.34
N THR A 308 -17.82 6.09 24.32
CA THR A 308 -17.69 7.52 24.43
C THR A 308 -16.69 7.84 25.55
N LEU A 309 -15.68 8.68 25.26
CA LEU A 309 -14.90 9.39 26.26
C LEU A 309 -15.60 10.71 26.57
N ALA A 310 -15.99 10.93 27.80
CA ALA A 310 -16.53 12.19 28.29
C ALA A 310 -15.60 12.81 29.32
N LEU A 311 -15.38 14.12 29.19
CA LEU A 311 -14.70 14.96 30.17
C LEU A 311 -15.76 15.86 30.80
N ASP A 312 -16.07 15.61 32.08
CA ASP A 312 -17.08 16.35 32.84
C ASP A 312 -16.40 17.47 33.65
N PHE A 313 -17.03 18.62 33.69
CA PHE A 313 -16.57 19.81 34.37
C PHE A 313 -17.61 20.27 35.38
N GLU A 314 -17.15 20.68 36.57
CA GLU A 314 -18.00 21.28 37.57
C GLU A 314 -17.42 22.67 37.93
N GLY A 315 -18.20 23.73 37.63
CA GLY A 315 -17.80 25.12 37.81
C GLY A 315 -18.52 25.84 38.92
N PRO A 316 -18.43 27.18 39.02
CA PRO A 316 -18.19 28.12 37.89
C PRO A 316 -16.72 28.39 37.61
N GLY A 317 -16.42 28.82 36.39
CA GLY A 317 -15.07 29.24 35.98
C GLY A 317 -14.80 28.98 34.50
N THR A 318 -13.57 29.24 34.09
CA THR A 318 -13.09 28.99 32.72
C THR A 318 -12.01 27.94 32.74
N LEU A 319 -12.12 27.00 31.80
CA LEU A 319 -11.19 25.88 31.60
C LEU A 319 -10.63 25.96 30.18
N TRP A 320 -9.34 25.67 30.01
CA TRP A 320 -8.69 25.36 28.74
C TRP A 320 -8.15 23.95 28.78
N LEU A 321 -8.36 23.22 27.66
CA LEU A 321 -7.88 21.84 27.46
C LEU A 321 -7.05 21.74 26.20
N ASP A 322 -6.04 20.89 26.23
CA ASP A 322 -5.17 20.62 25.11
C ASP A 322 -4.51 19.23 25.26
N ARG A 323 -4.05 18.62 24.18
CA ARG A 323 -3.31 17.35 24.11
C ARG A 323 -3.94 16.24 24.93
N VAL A 324 -5.07 15.73 24.49
CA VAL A 324 -5.82 14.64 25.14
C VAL A 324 -5.39 13.30 24.59
N TYR A 325 -4.87 12.40 25.41
CA TYR A 325 -4.48 11.03 25.03
C TYR A 325 -5.30 10.00 25.78
N LEU A 326 -5.68 8.91 25.09
CA LEU A 326 -6.27 7.73 25.72
C LEU A 326 -5.61 6.46 25.16
N ILE A 327 -4.81 5.78 25.97
CA ILE A 327 -3.99 4.63 25.57
C ILE A 327 -4.18 3.50 26.56
N GLY A 328 -4.48 2.28 26.07
CA GLY A 328 -4.56 1.07 26.90
C GLY A 328 -3.17 0.56 27.31
N ASP A 329 -3.07 -0.08 28.48
CA ASP A 329 -1.83 -0.71 28.97
C ASP A 329 -1.48 -2.01 28.21
N ASP A 330 -2.33 -2.43 27.26
CA ASP A 330 -2.06 -3.47 26.27
C ASP A 330 -1.27 -2.95 25.04
N ALA A 331 -1.00 -1.64 24.95
CA ALA A 331 -0.21 -1.03 23.88
C ALA A 331 1.24 -1.51 23.93
N VAL A 332 1.78 -1.96 22.80
CA VAL A 332 3.18 -2.36 22.69
C VAL A 332 4.08 -1.12 22.71
N GLU A 333 5.08 -1.12 23.59
CA GLU A 333 5.95 0.04 23.86
C GLU A 333 5.18 1.32 24.26
N GLY A 334 3.92 1.18 24.68
CA GLY A 334 3.05 2.32 25.00
C GLY A 334 2.58 3.15 23.80
N ILE A 335 2.82 2.67 22.59
CA ILE A 335 2.55 3.39 21.33
C ILE A 335 1.66 2.55 20.40
N TRP A 336 2.07 1.31 20.10
CA TRP A 336 1.55 0.54 19.00
C TRP A 336 0.37 -0.34 19.39
N ARG A 337 -0.56 -0.50 18.47
CA ARG A 337 -1.63 -1.50 18.61
C ARG A 337 -1.01 -2.91 18.61
N ALA A 338 -1.35 -3.70 19.62
CA ALA A 338 -0.80 -5.05 19.79
C ALA A 338 -1.18 -5.99 18.62
N ASP A 339 -2.40 -5.88 18.09
CA ASP A 339 -2.87 -6.67 16.94
C ASP A 339 -2.09 -6.34 15.65
N VAL A 340 -1.77 -5.08 15.41
CA VAL A 340 -0.96 -4.65 14.26
C VAL A 340 0.48 -5.17 14.38
N VAL A 341 1.09 -5.03 15.55
CA VAL A 341 2.47 -5.53 15.79
C VAL A 341 2.54 -7.03 15.60
N GLU A 342 1.56 -7.78 16.11
CA GLU A 342 1.50 -9.23 15.95
C GLU A 342 1.35 -9.63 14.47
N ALA A 343 0.50 -8.93 13.72
CA ALA A 343 0.37 -9.16 12.29
C ALA A 343 1.68 -8.89 11.53
N LEU A 344 2.41 -7.82 11.88
CA LEU A 344 3.70 -7.52 11.28
C LEU A 344 4.78 -8.55 11.62
N LYS A 345 4.82 -9.04 12.86
CA LYS A 345 5.72 -10.13 13.27
C LYS A 345 5.46 -11.42 12.50
N GLN A 346 4.19 -11.71 12.16
CA GLN A 346 3.82 -12.85 11.35
C GLN A 346 4.09 -12.63 9.85
N LEU A 347 3.93 -11.42 9.35
CA LEU A 347 4.24 -11.03 7.98
C LEU A 347 5.75 -11.09 7.69
N LYS A 348 6.57 -10.68 8.66
CA LYS A 348 8.05 -10.61 8.58
C LYS A 348 8.54 -9.77 7.39
N PRO A 349 8.13 -8.51 7.27
CA PRO A 349 8.62 -7.67 6.20
C PRO A 349 10.15 -7.54 6.29
N GLY A 350 10.86 -7.68 5.16
CA GLY A 350 12.32 -7.54 5.13
C GLY A 350 12.79 -6.09 5.26
N VAL A 351 11.92 -5.14 4.88
CA VAL A 351 12.15 -3.70 4.96
C VAL A 351 10.82 -2.97 5.14
N ILE A 352 10.83 -1.90 5.93
CA ILE A 352 9.72 -0.94 5.97
C ILE A 352 10.27 0.42 5.57
N ARG A 353 9.63 1.09 4.61
CA ARG A 353 9.99 2.42 4.15
C ARG A 353 9.11 3.48 4.82
N PHE A 354 9.74 4.50 5.40
CA PHE A 354 9.09 5.73 5.85
C PHE A 354 9.42 6.84 4.86
N GLY A 355 8.41 7.33 4.14
CA GLY A 355 8.65 8.24 3.03
C GLY A 355 7.36 8.75 2.39
N GLY A 356 7.29 8.68 1.07
CA GLY A 356 6.16 9.14 0.27
C GLY A 356 6.13 10.64 0.03
N THR A 357 5.07 11.13 -0.61
CA THR A 357 4.96 12.53 -1.00
C THR A 357 4.94 13.48 0.21
N SER A 358 4.43 13.05 1.35
CA SER A 358 4.41 13.85 2.58
C SER A 358 5.80 14.26 3.06
N ILE A 359 6.85 13.48 2.76
CA ILE A 359 8.21 13.80 3.20
C ILE A 359 8.74 15.09 2.57
N GLU A 360 8.30 15.43 1.35
CA GLU A 360 8.74 16.63 0.64
C GLU A 360 8.24 17.95 1.26
N GLY A 361 7.35 17.87 2.25
CA GLY A 361 6.88 18.99 3.07
C GLY A 361 7.25 18.90 4.56
N LEU A 362 7.88 17.80 4.99
CA LEU A 362 8.12 17.52 6.40
C LEU A 362 9.43 18.17 6.90
N GLU A 363 9.39 18.68 8.13
CA GLU A 363 10.56 19.05 8.93
C GLU A 363 10.82 17.93 9.93
N TRP A 364 11.80 17.06 9.67
CA TRP A 364 12.04 15.85 10.45
C TRP A 364 12.32 16.13 11.93
N ASP A 365 12.99 17.24 12.25
CA ASP A 365 13.33 17.64 13.62
C ASP A 365 12.10 18.05 14.45
N GLN A 366 10.96 18.33 13.80
CA GLN A 366 9.67 18.55 14.46
C GLN A 366 8.91 17.25 14.77
N THR A 367 9.42 16.10 14.32
CA THR A 367 8.80 14.78 14.51
C THR A 367 9.49 13.94 15.60
N VAL A 368 10.48 14.49 16.28
CA VAL A 368 11.26 13.77 17.30
C VAL A 368 11.10 14.40 18.69
N GLY A 369 11.38 13.64 19.74
CA GLY A 369 11.27 14.09 21.11
C GLY A 369 9.91 13.80 21.76
N ASN A 370 9.55 14.56 22.79
CA ASN A 370 8.32 14.31 23.55
C ASN A 370 7.07 14.67 22.75
N TRP A 371 6.07 13.82 22.75
CA TRP A 371 4.76 14.05 22.10
C TRP A 371 4.10 15.36 22.52
N ASP A 372 4.22 15.76 23.79
CA ASP A 372 3.65 17.02 24.29
C ASP A 372 4.21 18.26 23.59
N THR A 373 5.40 18.16 23.00
CA THR A 373 6.07 19.27 22.32
C THR A 373 6.01 19.20 20.80
N ARG A 374 5.45 18.11 20.26
CA ARG A 374 5.28 17.94 18.79
C ARG A 374 3.93 18.51 18.36
N ALA A 375 3.96 19.62 17.63
CA ALA A 375 2.71 20.21 17.11
C ALA A 375 2.14 19.35 15.98
N PRO A 376 0.81 19.17 15.92
CA PRO A 376 0.13 18.62 14.76
C PRO A 376 0.37 19.48 13.52
N PHE A 377 0.33 18.87 12.33
CA PHE A 377 0.52 19.59 11.07
C PHE A 377 -0.36 19.03 9.96
N THR A 378 -0.60 19.85 8.94
CA THR A 378 -1.33 19.41 7.74
C THR A 378 -0.39 18.69 6.79
N THR A 379 -0.72 17.47 6.39
CA THR A 379 0.06 16.69 5.43
C THR A 379 -0.12 17.19 4.00
N TYR A 380 0.74 16.74 3.09
CA TYR A 380 0.56 16.97 1.65
C TYR A 380 -0.81 16.47 1.15
N TRP A 381 -1.27 15.35 1.67
CA TRP A 381 -2.53 14.73 1.29
C TRP A 381 -3.77 15.41 1.88
N GLY A 382 -3.57 16.44 2.70
CA GLY A 382 -4.62 17.08 3.49
C GLY A 382 -4.93 16.28 4.76
N GLY A 383 -5.79 16.84 5.60
CA GLY A 383 -6.03 16.30 6.94
C GLY A 383 -4.91 16.63 7.92
N LEU A 384 -5.22 16.45 9.19
CA LEU A 384 -4.31 16.71 10.30
C LEU A 384 -3.53 15.44 10.65
N GLU A 385 -2.21 15.53 10.68
CA GLU A 385 -1.33 14.51 11.28
C GLU A 385 -1.03 14.93 12.73
N PRO A 386 -1.40 14.10 13.71
CA PRO A 386 -1.21 14.44 15.13
C PRO A 386 0.25 14.37 15.58
N ASN A 387 1.16 13.91 14.73
CA ASN A 387 2.61 13.86 14.96
C ASN A 387 3.04 12.94 16.11
N PHE A 388 2.39 11.77 16.23
CA PHE A 388 2.77 10.76 17.23
C PHE A 388 3.91 9.87 16.76
N VAL A 389 4.08 9.67 15.46
CA VAL A 389 5.11 8.80 14.88
C VAL A 389 6.09 9.64 14.08
N GLY A 390 7.33 9.62 14.48
CA GLY A 390 8.47 10.20 13.78
C GLY A 390 9.57 9.16 13.60
N LEU A 391 10.81 9.63 13.46
CA LEU A 391 11.96 8.79 13.14
C LEU A 391 12.26 7.75 14.24
N ASP A 392 12.13 8.13 15.52
CA ASP A 392 12.44 7.25 16.65
C ASP A 392 11.41 6.13 16.76
N GLU A 393 10.11 6.46 16.75
CA GLU A 393 9.04 5.48 16.84
C GLU A 393 9.04 4.55 15.60
N PHE A 394 9.22 5.10 14.41
CA PHE A 394 9.33 4.30 13.18
C PHE A 394 10.45 3.26 13.27
N THR A 395 11.65 3.69 13.68
CA THR A 395 12.81 2.80 13.77
C THR A 395 12.66 1.79 14.90
N SER A 396 12.03 2.17 16.02
CA SER A 396 11.66 1.23 17.09
C SER A 396 10.70 0.15 16.58
N LEU A 397 9.66 0.53 15.81
CA LEU A 397 8.76 -0.44 15.18
C LEU A 397 9.50 -1.42 14.26
N CYS A 398 10.40 -0.93 13.42
CA CYS A 398 11.19 -1.79 12.52
C CYS A 398 11.99 -2.84 13.33
N ARG A 399 12.66 -2.43 14.41
CA ARG A 399 13.39 -3.33 15.32
C ARG A 399 12.45 -4.35 15.98
N LEU A 400 11.31 -3.89 16.45
CA LEU A 400 10.31 -4.72 17.14
C LEU A 400 9.78 -5.85 16.24
N VAL A 401 9.64 -5.60 14.94
CA VAL A 401 9.12 -6.58 13.97
C VAL A 401 10.22 -7.29 13.15
N GLY A 402 11.50 -6.89 13.33
CA GLY A 402 12.64 -7.50 12.65
C GLY A 402 12.81 -7.04 11.20
N ALA A 403 12.32 -5.86 10.84
CA ALA A 403 12.47 -5.24 9.53
C ALA A 403 13.65 -4.26 9.48
N GLU A 404 14.30 -4.12 8.32
CA GLU A 404 15.23 -3.03 8.07
C GLU A 404 14.49 -1.71 7.88
N PRO A 405 14.87 -0.63 8.56
CA PRO A 405 14.31 0.69 8.30
C PRO A 405 14.92 1.29 7.02
N LEU A 406 14.06 1.86 6.16
CA LEU A 406 14.45 2.69 5.03
C LEU A 406 13.82 4.07 5.23
N ILE A 407 14.62 5.10 5.33
CA ILE A 407 14.17 6.48 5.56
C ILE A 407 14.36 7.29 4.27
N CYS A 408 13.31 8.02 3.88
CA CYS A 408 13.36 8.98 2.80
C CYS A 408 13.60 10.37 3.36
N VAL A 409 14.73 11.02 2.99
CA VAL A 409 15.02 12.39 3.38
C VAL A 409 14.41 13.37 2.38
N ARG A 410 13.93 14.50 2.88
CA ARG A 410 13.39 15.56 2.04
C ARG A 410 14.50 16.19 1.19
N TRP A 411 14.21 16.34 -0.12
CA TRP A 411 15.08 17.07 -1.04
C TRP A 411 14.54 18.48 -1.38
N THR A 412 13.22 18.61 -1.57
CA THR A 412 12.59 19.86 -1.99
C THR A 412 12.82 21.00 -1.00
N GLY A 413 13.51 22.05 -1.44
CA GLY A 413 13.79 23.23 -0.62
C GLY A 413 14.86 23.01 0.46
N LYS A 414 15.60 21.89 0.45
CA LYS A 414 16.62 21.55 1.43
C LYS A 414 18.04 21.65 0.85
N GLN A 415 19.00 21.70 1.77
CA GLN A 415 20.42 21.68 1.45
C GLN A 415 21.04 20.32 1.81
N PRO A 416 22.17 19.93 1.23
CA PRO A 416 22.87 18.70 1.61
C PRO A 416 23.14 18.55 3.12
N ALA A 417 23.35 19.66 3.82
CA ALA A 417 23.57 19.66 5.27
C ALA A 417 22.33 19.26 6.08
N ASP A 418 21.11 19.50 5.56
CA ASP A 418 19.87 19.12 6.23
C ASP A 418 19.71 17.59 6.23
N ALA A 419 19.95 16.94 5.08
CA ALA A 419 19.95 15.49 4.98
C ALA A 419 21.07 14.82 5.81
N ALA A 420 22.26 15.44 5.86
CA ALA A 420 23.35 14.97 6.72
C ALA A 420 23.00 15.07 8.20
N ALA A 421 22.26 16.12 8.61
CA ALA A 421 21.80 16.30 9.98
C ALA A 421 20.81 15.19 10.39
N GLU A 422 19.93 14.77 9.51
CA GLU A 422 19.00 13.66 9.75
C GLU A 422 19.75 12.31 9.91
N VAL A 423 20.74 12.05 9.04
CA VAL A 423 21.62 10.87 9.19
C VAL A 423 22.40 10.93 10.49
N GLU A 424 22.95 12.09 10.88
CA GLU A 424 23.68 12.26 12.14
C GLU A 424 22.76 12.07 13.35
N TYR A 425 21.50 12.55 13.29
CA TYR A 425 20.50 12.29 14.34
C TYR A 425 20.33 10.79 14.54
N MET A 426 20.14 10.03 13.47
CA MET A 426 19.88 8.60 13.55
C MET A 426 21.14 7.78 13.89
N ASN A 427 22.28 8.10 13.29
CA ASN A 427 23.46 7.24 13.30
C ASN A 427 24.66 7.84 14.05
N GLY A 428 24.67 9.14 14.32
CA GLY A 428 25.75 9.82 15.03
C GLY A 428 25.85 9.42 16.49
N SER A 429 27.05 9.50 17.07
CA SER A 429 27.25 9.25 18.49
C SER A 429 26.58 10.34 19.36
N ALA A 430 26.31 10.06 20.64
CA ALA A 430 25.70 11.00 21.55
C ALA A 430 26.56 12.28 21.82
N GLN A 431 27.80 12.33 21.32
CA GLN A 431 28.69 13.48 21.39
C GLN A 431 28.56 14.44 20.21
N THR A 432 27.94 14.00 19.10
CA THR A 432 27.70 14.87 17.95
C THR A 432 26.50 15.80 18.21
N ARG A 433 26.35 16.84 17.40
CA ARG A 433 25.27 17.82 17.59
C ARG A 433 23.89 17.15 17.59
N TRP A 434 23.59 16.40 16.56
CA TRP A 434 22.26 15.79 16.40
C TRP A 434 22.12 14.47 17.15
N GLY A 435 23.19 13.68 17.29
CA GLY A 435 23.19 12.51 18.15
C GLY A 435 22.98 12.84 19.64
N SER A 436 23.43 14.03 20.10
CA SER A 436 23.14 14.51 21.46
C SER A 436 21.67 14.88 21.64
N LEU A 437 21.00 15.37 20.59
CA LEU A 437 19.54 15.60 20.61
C LEU A 437 18.80 14.27 20.74
N ARG A 438 19.15 13.27 19.93
CA ARG A 438 18.58 11.91 20.06
C ARG A 438 18.76 11.36 21.49
N ALA A 439 19.95 11.50 22.05
CA ALA A 439 20.23 11.04 23.43
C ALA A 439 19.35 11.74 24.48
N ARG A 440 19.12 13.06 24.33
CA ARG A 440 18.20 13.81 25.21
C ARG A 440 16.73 13.36 25.00
N ASN A 441 16.37 12.90 23.82
CA ASN A 441 15.05 12.36 23.50
C ASN A 441 14.86 10.92 24.04
N GLY A 442 15.85 10.38 24.78
CA GLY A 442 15.74 9.06 25.40
C GLY A 442 16.46 7.92 24.66
N HIS A 443 17.11 8.22 23.54
CA HIS A 443 17.79 7.22 22.70
C HIS A 443 19.29 7.51 22.60
N PRO A 444 20.10 7.18 23.63
CA PRO A 444 21.53 7.50 23.65
C PRO A 444 22.33 6.72 22.58
N GLU A 445 21.92 5.50 22.27
CA GLU A 445 22.59 4.67 21.27
C GLU A 445 22.14 5.02 19.86
N PRO A 446 23.06 5.00 18.86
CA PRO A 446 22.69 5.15 17.45
C PRO A 446 21.66 4.15 16.98
N TRP A 447 20.72 4.60 16.16
CA TRP A 447 19.76 3.73 15.51
C TRP A 447 20.40 2.87 14.40
N ALA A 448 21.55 3.28 13.86
CA ALA A 448 22.31 2.58 12.83
C ALA A 448 21.45 2.25 11.58
N VAL A 449 20.67 3.21 11.12
CA VAL A 449 19.84 3.09 9.91
C VAL A 449 20.74 2.99 8.70
N LYS A 450 20.58 1.92 7.93
CA LYS A 450 21.45 1.61 6.80
C LYS A 450 20.94 2.19 5.48
N TYR A 451 19.63 2.21 5.23
CA TYR A 451 19.04 2.53 3.94
C TYR A 451 18.40 3.92 3.94
N TRP A 452 18.81 4.75 2.95
CA TRP A 452 18.39 6.13 2.85
C TRP A 452 18.03 6.48 1.40
N GLN A 453 16.85 7.05 1.19
CA GLN A 453 16.41 7.54 -0.10
C GLN A 453 16.47 9.07 -0.13
N ILE A 454 17.02 9.65 -1.21
CA ILE A 454 17.18 11.10 -1.37
C ILE A 454 15.98 11.62 -2.17
N GLY A 455 15.00 12.20 -1.48
CA GLY A 455 13.75 12.71 -2.07
C GLY A 455 12.75 11.64 -2.47
N ASN A 456 11.48 12.01 -2.51
CA ASN A 456 10.38 11.19 -2.99
C ASN A 456 9.76 11.80 -4.25
N GLU A 457 9.67 11.00 -5.33
CA GLU A 457 9.02 11.38 -6.60
C GLU A 457 9.50 12.73 -7.18
N VAL A 458 10.69 13.15 -6.82
CA VAL A 458 11.38 14.33 -7.34
C VAL A 458 12.35 13.96 -8.44
N GLY A 459 12.61 14.88 -9.34
CA GLY A 459 13.52 14.64 -10.48
C GLY A 459 13.75 15.88 -11.31
N GLY A 460 14.41 15.72 -12.44
CA GLY A 460 14.77 16.80 -13.34
C GLY A 460 16.23 17.26 -13.15
N GLN A 461 16.64 18.24 -13.94
CA GLN A 461 18.04 18.66 -14.01
C GLN A 461 18.60 19.17 -12.66
N ASP A 462 17.77 19.83 -11.83
CA ASP A 462 18.24 20.35 -10.54
C ASP A 462 18.53 19.21 -9.57
N TYR A 463 17.66 18.19 -9.54
CA TYR A 463 17.88 16.99 -8.77
C TYR A 463 19.17 16.26 -9.24
N GLU A 464 19.32 16.04 -10.54
CA GLU A 464 20.47 15.36 -11.14
C GLU A 464 21.79 16.09 -10.87
N ARG A 465 21.79 17.45 -10.83
CA ARG A 465 22.97 18.26 -10.49
C ARG A 465 23.31 18.25 -9.00
N SER A 466 22.36 18.07 -8.14
CA SER A 466 22.55 18.21 -6.68
C SER A 466 22.72 16.87 -5.95
N ILE A 467 22.26 15.75 -6.51
CA ILE A 467 22.20 14.47 -5.80
C ILE A 467 23.57 14.00 -5.29
N ALA A 468 24.66 14.26 -6.01
CA ALA A 468 25.99 13.90 -5.54
C ALA A 468 26.42 14.71 -4.30
N ALA A 469 25.99 15.96 -4.20
CA ALA A 469 26.28 16.79 -3.01
C ALA A 469 25.53 16.30 -1.78
N PHE A 470 24.23 15.95 -1.93
CA PHE A 470 23.45 15.32 -0.86
C PHE A 470 24.09 14.00 -0.42
N ALA A 471 24.40 13.13 -1.36
CA ALA A 471 24.98 11.82 -1.06
C ALA A 471 26.34 11.93 -0.34
N ARG A 472 27.22 12.85 -0.76
CA ARG A 472 28.51 13.09 -0.08
C ARG A 472 28.33 13.63 1.33
N ALA A 473 27.39 14.55 1.53
CA ALA A 473 27.11 15.11 2.86
C ALA A 473 26.55 14.04 3.81
N MET A 474 25.61 13.21 3.35
CA MET A 474 25.05 12.11 4.13
C MET A 474 26.13 11.06 4.48
N ARG A 475 27.01 10.69 3.51
CA ARG A 475 28.12 9.76 3.77
C ARG A 475 29.22 10.35 4.67
N ALA A 476 29.35 11.67 4.72
CA ALA A 476 30.24 12.31 5.68
C ALA A 476 29.74 12.17 7.13
N ALA A 477 28.41 12.12 7.34
CA ALA A 477 27.82 11.83 8.62
C ALA A 477 27.92 10.33 9.00
N ASP A 478 27.72 9.43 8.03
CA ASP A 478 27.93 7.99 8.19
C ASP A 478 28.33 7.34 6.85
N PRO A 479 29.59 6.88 6.70
CA PRO A 479 30.08 6.28 5.45
C PRO A 479 29.50 4.89 5.15
N SER A 480 28.86 4.23 6.12
CA SER A 480 28.33 2.87 5.98
C SER A 480 26.97 2.79 5.31
N ILE A 481 26.27 3.92 5.17
CA ILE A 481 24.90 3.97 4.64
C ILE A 481 24.80 3.60 3.16
N LYS A 482 23.64 3.13 2.78
CA LYS A 482 23.27 2.80 1.40
C LYS A 482 22.29 3.85 0.87
N LEU A 483 22.65 4.45 -0.27
CA LEU A 483 21.93 5.60 -0.82
C LEU A 483 21.13 5.25 -2.06
N MET A 484 19.93 5.79 -2.13
CA MET A 484 18.94 5.55 -3.16
C MET A 484 18.54 6.85 -3.87
N SER A 485 18.26 6.74 -5.18
CA SER A 485 17.63 7.84 -5.91
C SER A 485 16.15 8.00 -5.54
N SER A 486 15.55 9.13 -5.93
CA SER A 486 14.09 9.29 -5.94
C SER A 486 13.48 8.53 -7.12
N TYR A 487 13.71 9.01 -8.37
CA TYR A 487 13.32 8.31 -9.58
C TYR A 487 14.56 7.84 -10.39
N PRO A 488 14.46 6.76 -11.16
CA PRO A 488 15.55 6.27 -11.99
C PRO A 488 15.63 7.01 -13.34
N ARG A 489 15.65 8.36 -13.33
CA ARG A 489 15.74 9.15 -14.56
C ARG A 489 17.10 9.00 -15.23
N GLN A 490 17.18 9.33 -16.52
CA GLN A 490 18.34 9.01 -17.35
C GLN A 490 19.66 9.64 -16.86
N GLY A 491 19.61 10.87 -16.32
CA GLY A 491 20.80 11.60 -15.85
C GLY A 491 21.22 11.28 -14.41
N VAL A 492 20.41 10.56 -13.64
CA VAL A 492 20.62 10.39 -12.19
C VAL A 492 21.92 9.66 -11.85
N LEU A 493 22.27 8.57 -12.54
CA LEU A 493 23.52 7.85 -12.26
C LEU A 493 24.76 8.68 -12.60
N ALA A 494 24.73 9.41 -13.70
CA ALA A 494 25.83 10.30 -14.09
C ALA A 494 25.95 11.47 -13.10
N GLY A 495 24.83 12.12 -12.74
CA GLY A 495 24.78 13.20 -11.77
C GLY A 495 25.20 12.78 -10.37
N ALA A 496 24.97 11.55 -10.00
CA ALA A 496 25.34 11.02 -8.69
C ALA A 496 26.84 10.73 -8.53
N GLU A 497 27.64 10.79 -9.58
CA GLU A 497 29.10 10.63 -9.53
C GLU A 497 29.56 9.37 -8.76
N GLY A 498 28.84 8.27 -8.95
CA GLY A 498 29.11 7.00 -8.26
C GLY A 498 28.72 6.95 -6.78
N GLN A 499 27.89 7.86 -6.27
CA GLN A 499 27.47 7.86 -4.86
C GLN A 499 26.25 7.00 -4.58
N LEU A 500 25.45 6.59 -5.58
CA LEU A 500 24.25 5.79 -5.39
C LEU A 500 24.54 4.29 -5.36
N ASP A 501 23.83 3.59 -4.50
CA ASP A 501 23.78 2.12 -4.43
C ASP A 501 22.53 1.55 -5.13
N TYR A 502 21.45 2.36 -5.27
CA TYR A 502 20.20 1.89 -5.88
C TYR A 502 19.57 2.94 -6.80
N LEU A 503 18.90 2.43 -7.85
CA LEU A 503 17.91 3.15 -8.65
C LEU A 503 16.51 2.72 -8.21
N CYS A 504 15.59 3.68 -8.07
CA CYS A 504 14.28 3.45 -7.44
C CYS A 504 13.12 3.77 -8.37
N PRO A 505 12.63 2.82 -9.18
CA PRO A 505 11.38 2.98 -9.90
C PRO A 505 10.18 2.86 -8.97
N HIS A 506 9.06 3.49 -9.37
CA HIS A 506 7.74 3.30 -8.77
C HIS A 506 6.82 2.65 -9.81
N HIS A 507 6.11 1.59 -9.42
CA HIS A 507 5.24 0.84 -10.30
C HIS A 507 3.80 0.86 -9.80
N TYR A 508 2.95 1.55 -10.52
CA TYR A 508 1.51 1.59 -10.26
C TYR A 508 0.72 1.25 -11.52
N GLY A 509 -0.48 0.67 -11.36
CA GLY A 509 -1.35 0.36 -12.48
C GLY A 509 -0.80 -0.70 -13.44
N MET A 510 -0.13 -1.69 -12.92
CA MET A 510 0.57 -2.71 -13.70
C MET A 510 -0.40 -3.74 -14.27
N GLY A 511 -0.77 -3.61 -15.54
CA GLY A 511 -1.67 -4.51 -16.23
C GLY A 511 -1.04 -5.86 -16.58
N ASP A 512 -0.29 -5.92 -17.68
CA ASP A 512 0.31 -7.16 -18.18
C ASP A 512 1.74 -7.42 -17.71
N LEU A 513 2.32 -6.55 -16.91
CA LEU A 513 3.70 -6.56 -16.40
C LEU A 513 4.79 -6.41 -17.47
N THR A 514 4.45 -6.27 -18.74
CA THR A 514 5.41 -6.12 -19.84
C THR A 514 6.23 -4.84 -19.68
N GLU A 515 5.59 -3.74 -19.27
CA GLU A 515 6.26 -2.45 -19.05
C GLU A 515 7.27 -2.56 -17.88
N VAL A 516 6.90 -3.26 -16.82
CA VAL A 516 7.78 -3.51 -15.67
C VAL A 516 9.04 -4.27 -16.10
N VAL A 517 8.86 -5.34 -16.89
CA VAL A 517 9.98 -6.14 -17.42
C VAL A 517 10.85 -5.29 -18.35
N ARG A 518 10.25 -4.48 -19.21
CA ARG A 518 10.96 -3.57 -20.11
C ARG A 518 11.77 -2.53 -19.35
N GLU A 519 11.21 -1.98 -18.28
CA GLU A 519 11.93 -1.04 -17.41
C GLU A 519 13.10 -1.71 -16.70
N PHE A 520 12.91 -2.91 -16.14
CA PHE A 520 14.02 -3.64 -15.50
C PHE A 520 15.17 -3.92 -16.46
N GLU A 521 14.88 -4.33 -17.70
CA GLU A 521 15.94 -4.52 -18.71
C GLU A 521 16.61 -3.20 -19.10
N SER A 522 15.85 -2.12 -19.22
CA SER A 522 16.40 -0.78 -19.46
C SER A 522 17.30 -0.31 -18.31
N LEU A 523 16.89 -0.54 -17.06
CA LEU A 523 17.68 -0.22 -15.87
C LEU A 523 18.95 -1.07 -15.79
N ARG A 524 18.88 -2.36 -16.10
CA ARG A 524 20.03 -3.27 -16.18
C ARG A 524 21.07 -2.74 -17.16
N GLU A 525 20.63 -2.36 -18.37
CA GLU A 525 21.53 -1.82 -19.38
C GLU A 525 22.11 -0.45 -18.99
N ARG A 526 21.32 0.41 -18.38
CA ARG A 526 21.79 1.71 -17.87
C ARG A 526 22.84 1.54 -16.76
N ILE A 527 22.61 0.64 -15.82
CA ILE A 527 23.58 0.32 -14.75
C ILE A 527 24.88 -0.21 -15.38
N ARG A 528 24.79 -1.08 -16.37
CA ARG A 528 25.96 -1.60 -17.09
C ARG A 528 26.78 -0.50 -17.77
N LEU A 529 26.10 0.48 -18.40
CA LEU A 529 26.75 1.56 -19.16
C LEU A 529 27.25 2.70 -18.27
N GLN A 530 26.53 3.07 -17.22
CA GLN A 530 26.76 4.28 -16.42
C GLN A 530 27.22 3.98 -14.98
N GLY A 531 27.14 2.75 -14.52
CA GLY A 531 27.48 2.36 -13.14
C GLY A 531 28.98 2.40 -12.83
N GLN A 532 29.84 2.67 -13.82
CA GLN A 532 31.30 2.81 -13.65
C GLN A 532 31.97 1.62 -12.95
N GLY A 533 31.47 0.41 -13.20
CA GLY A 533 31.97 -0.82 -12.57
C GLY A 533 31.53 -1.01 -11.11
N ARG A 534 30.72 -0.10 -10.57
CA ARG A 534 30.14 -0.25 -9.22
C ARG A 534 28.92 -1.15 -9.25
N GLU A 535 28.67 -1.78 -8.12
CA GLU A 535 27.44 -2.54 -7.91
C GLU A 535 26.29 -1.58 -7.57
N VAL A 536 25.47 -1.26 -8.57
CA VAL A 536 24.20 -0.55 -8.38
C VAL A 536 23.07 -1.55 -8.60
N ARG A 537 22.08 -1.53 -7.74
CA ARG A 537 20.91 -2.40 -7.82
C ARG A 537 19.60 -1.61 -8.00
N VAL A 538 18.50 -2.31 -8.08
CA VAL A 538 17.17 -1.71 -8.14
C VAL A 538 16.45 -1.96 -6.81
N ALA A 539 15.86 -0.89 -6.27
CA ALA A 539 14.90 -0.92 -5.18
C ALA A 539 13.60 -0.31 -5.68
N VAL A 540 12.59 -1.13 -5.90
CA VAL A 540 11.24 -0.62 -6.20
C VAL A 540 10.67 -0.08 -4.90
N THR A 541 10.77 1.25 -4.71
CA THR A 541 10.46 1.89 -3.43
C THR A 541 8.97 2.17 -3.23
N GLU A 542 8.19 2.05 -4.30
CA GLU A 542 6.72 2.00 -4.22
C GLU A 542 6.17 1.13 -5.36
N TRP A 543 5.20 0.29 -5.03
CA TRP A 543 4.40 -0.40 -6.05
C TRP A 543 3.01 -0.78 -5.54
N ASN A 544 2.04 -0.79 -6.45
CA ASN A 544 0.71 -1.36 -6.24
C ASN A 544 0.05 -1.58 -7.59
N THR A 545 -0.99 -2.40 -7.63
CA THR A 545 -1.76 -2.69 -8.85
C THR A 545 -2.67 -1.54 -9.28
N SER A 546 -2.94 -0.55 -8.42
CA SER A 546 -3.76 0.62 -8.76
C SER A 546 -2.91 1.80 -9.21
N GLY A 547 -3.39 2.52 -10.22
CA GLY A 547 -2.78 3.72 -10.79
C GLY A 547 -3.12 5.04 -10.11
N GLY A 548 -3.67 5.04 -8.90
CA GLY A 548 -4.00 6.29 -8.18
C GLY A 548 -5.42 6.80 -8.41
N ASP A 549 -6.35 5.96 -8.84
CA ASP A 549 -7.80 6.26 -8.74
C ASP A 549 -8.20 6.30 -7.26
N PHE A 550 -8.75 7.41 -6.82
CA PHE A 550 -9.19 7.62 -5.44
C PHE A 550 -10.71 7.52 -5.39
N GLY A 551 -11.26 6.75 -4.49
CA GLY A 551 -12.69 6.56 -4.33
C GLY A 551 -13.05 5.13 -3.95
N LEU A 552 -14.34 4.85 -3.84
CA LEU A 552 -14.85 3.53 -3.45
C LEU A 552 -14.39 2.40 -4.37
N LYS A 553 -14.04 2.71 -5.61
CA LYS A 553 -13.44 1.73 -6.55
C LYS A 553 -12.13 1.12 -6.04
N ARG A 554 -11.39 1.82 -5.18
CA ARG A 554 -10.19 1.25 -4.55
C ARG A 554 -10.48 0.09 -3.61
N GLY A 555 -11.73 -0.12 -3.20
CA GLY A 555 -12.12 -1.31 -2.46
C GLY A 555 -11.69 -2.62 -3.13
N ILE A 556 -11.52 -2.63 -4.46
CA ILE A 556 -11.00 -3.78 -5.19
C ILE A 556 -9.60 -4.21 -4.72
N LEU A 557 -8.80 -3.30 -4.18
CA LEU A 557 -7.47 -3.61 -3.62
C LEU A 557 -7.53 -4.52 -2.39
N GLN A 558 -8.72 -4.72 -1.81
CA GLN A 558 -9.00 -5.66 -0.72
C GLN A 558 -9.39 -7.06 -1.22
N SER A 559 -9.46 -7.28 -2.53
CA SER A 559 -10.00 -8.51 -3.11
C SER A 559 -8.94 -9.60 -3.32
N LEU A 560 -9.41 -10.83 -3.50
CA LEU A 560 -8.57 -11.96 -3.95
C LEU A 560 -7.95 -11.66 -5.32
N GLY A 561 -8.66 -11.03 -6.25
CA GLY A 561 -8.14 -10.65 -7.56
C GLY A 561 -6.89 -9.77 -7.44
N ASN A 562 -6.94 -8.77 -6.56
CA ASN A 562 -5.76 -7.95 -6.27
C ASN A 562 -4.60 -8.76 -5.69
N ALA A 563 -4.88 -9.70 -4.77
CA ALA A 563 -3.84 -10.56 -4.22
C ALA A 563 -3.16 -11.42 -5.29
N LEU A 564 -3.91 -11.88 -6.30
CA LEU A 564 -3.37 -12.63 -7.44
C LEU A 564 -2.52 -11.73 -8.35
N ASP A 565 -2.93 -10.51 -8.62
CA ASP A 565 -2.15 -9.57 -9.42
C ASP A 565 -0.86 -9.15 -8.71
N CYS A 566 -0.91 -8.89 -7.41
CA CYS A 566 0.29 -8.70 -6.58
C CYS A 566 1.22 -9.93 -6.63
N SER A 567 0.67 -11.13 -6.59
CA SER A 567 1.42 -12.38 -6.68
C SER A 567 2.15 -12.53 -8.02
N ARG A 568 1.52 -12.15 -9.13
CA ARG A 568 2.17 -12.14 -10.44
C ARG A 568 3.34 -11.15 -10.48
N TYR A 569 3.19 -10.00 -9.83
CA TYR A 569 4.29 -9.04 -9.69
C TYR A 569 5.45 -9.61 -8.88
N HIS A 570 5.18 -10.29 -7.77
CA HIS A 570 6.21 -11.00 -7.00
C HIS A 570 6.92 -12.08 -7.82
N ASN A 571 6.21 -12.80 -8.68
CA ASN A 571 6.85 -13.73 -9.61
C ASN A 571 7.86 -13.01 -10.52
N VAL A 572 7.57 -11.78 -10.97
CA VAL A 572 8.53 -10.97 -11.72
C VAL A 572 9.72 -10.57 -10.83
N LEU A 573 9.48 -10.07 -9.62
CA LEU A 573 10.56 -9.69 -8.69
C LEU A 573 11.52 -10.85 -8.42
N GLN A 574 11.00 -12.06 -8.21
CA GLN A 574 11.82 -13.26 -8.00
C GLN A 574 12.68 -13.60 -9.22
N ARG A 575 12.12 -13.52 -10.44
CA ARG A 575 12.87 -13.73 -11.69
C ARG A 575 14.00 -12.73 -11.88
N TYR A 576 13.86 -11.52 -11.33
CA TYR A 576 14.83 -10.42 -11.38
C TYR A 576 15.65 -10.25 -10.08
N ALA A 577 15.74 -11.25 -9.22
CA ALA A 577 16.44 -11.16 -7.94
C ALA A 577 17.94 -10.80 -8.07
N ASP A 578 18.56 -11.03 -9.21
CA ASP A 578 19.93 -10.60 -9.51
C ASP A 578 20.06 -9.07 -9.70
N LEU A 579 18.99 -8.38 -10.08
CA LEU A 579 18.90 -6.94 -10.28
C LEU A 579 18.14 -6.24 -9.14
N VAL A 580 16.95 -6.76 -8.79
CA VAL A 580 16.02 -6.16 -7.83
C VAL A 580 16.26 -6.70 -6.43
N GLU A 581 16.66 -5.84 -5.51
CA GLU A 581 16.87 -6.22 -4.10
C GLU A 581 15.64 -5.97 -3.23
N MET A 582 14.92 -4.88 -3.51
CA MET A 582 13.77 -4.45 -2.70
C MET A 582 12.53 -4.31 -3.56
N GLY A 583 11.39 -4.72 -2.99
CA GLY A 583 10.06 -4.49 -3.55
C GLY A 583 9.12 -4.02 -2.45
N ILE A 584 8.82 -2.73 -2.39
CA ILE A 584 8.12 -2.09 -1.28
C ILE A 584 6.70 -1.77 -1.69
N ARG A 585 5.74 -2.53 -1.13
CA ARG A 585 4.33 -2.38 -1.47
C ARG A 585 3.70 -1.20 -0.73
N SER A 586 2.95 -0.38 -1.42
CA SER A 586 2.14 0.73 -0.94
C SER A 586 0.66 0.29 -0.83
N ASN A 587 -0.04 0.41 0.29
CA ASN A 587 0.34 0.84 1.63
C ASN A 587 0.20 -0.32 2.63
N LEU A 588 0.74 -0.16 3.86
CA LEU A 588 0.72 -1.23 4.87
C LEU A 588 -0.69 -1.41 5.47
N ILE A 589 -1.31 -0.34 5.92
CA ILE A 589 -2.53 -0.40 6.73
C ILE A 589 -3.51 0.68 6.31
N ASP A 590 -4.80 0.34 6.30
CA ASP A 590 -5.90 1.23 5.90
C ASP A 590 -5.54 2.05 4.64
N SER A 591 -5.68 3.35 4.65
CA SER A 591 -5.22 4.29 3.61
C SER A 591 -5.68 3.97 2.18
N PHE A 592 -6.65 4.73 1.69
CA PHE A 592 -7.21 4.60 0.32
C PHE A 592 -7.73 3.20 -0.05
N GLY A 593 -8.08 2.37 0.92
CA GLY A 593 -8.48 0.98 0.67
C GLY A 593 -7.34 0.07 0.17
N SER A 594 -6.07 0.52 0.19
CA SER A 594 -4.93 -0.24 -0.31
C SER A 594 -4.14 -1.01 0.75
N GLY A 595 -4.43 -0.78 2.03
CA GLY A 595 -3.78 -1.46 3.14
C GLY A 595 -3.98 -2.98 3.11
N ILE A 596 -2.93 -3.73 3.45
CA ILE A 596 -3.03 -5.19 3.64
C ILE A 596 -3.55 -5.56 5.02
N LEU A 597 -3.54 -4.61 5.96
CA LEU A 597 -4.23 -4.65 7.24
C LEU A 597 -5.34 -3.61 7.22
N VAL A 598 -6.50 -3.97 7.73
CA VAL A 598 -7.67 -3.09 7.82
C VAL A 598 -8.14 -3.06 9.25
N THR A 599 -8.32 -1.85 9.80
CA THR A 599 -8.59 -1.66 11.22
C THR A 599 -9.88 -0.90 11.48
N GLY A 600 -10.38 -1.07 12.68
CA GLY A 600 -11.46 -0.28 13.26
C GLY A 600 -11.40 -0.31 14.78
N PRO A 601 -12.42 0.24 15.46
CA PRO A 601 -12.46 0.28 16.92
C PRO A 601 -12.40 -1.14 17.52
N GLY A 602 -11.24 -1.51 18.06
CA GLY A 602 -11.03 -2.80 18.74
C GLY A 602 -10.97 -4.03 17.84
N TRP A 603 -10.89 -3.87 16.53
CA TRP A 603 -10.76 -4.99 15.60
C TRP A 603 -9.76 -4.69 14.47
N MET A 604 -9.27 -5.76 13.87
CA MET A 604 -8.44 -5.76 12.67
C MET A 604 -8.72 -7.02 11.87
N TYR A 605 -8.61 -6.94 10.55
CA TYR A 605 -8.52 -8.11 9.67
C TYR A 605 -7.40 -7.93 8.63
N ARG A 606 -7.01 -9.04 8.04
CA ARG A 606 -5.99 -9.13 7.00
C ARG A 606 -6.67 -9.20 5.64
N ALA A 607 -6.28 -8.33 4.71
CA ALA A 607 -6.72 -8.45 3.32
C ALA A 607 -6.09 -9.70 2.67
N PRO A 608 -6.69 -10.26 1.60
CA PRO A 608 -6.10 -11.39 0.88
C PRO A 608 -4.63 -11.18 0.48
N THR A 609 -4.25 -9.95 0.12
CA THR A 609 -2.88 -9.60 -0.24
C THR A 609 -1.88 -9.81 0.92
N TYR A 610 -2.30 -9.65 2.19
CA TYR A 610 -1.43 -9.97 3.33
C TYR A 610 -0.93 -11.43 3.28
N TYR A 611 -1.82 -12.37 2.98
CA TYR A 611 -1.46 -13.79 2.89
C TYR A 611 -0.58 -14.08 1.67
N ALA A 612 -0.81 -13.39 0.56
CA ALA A 612 0.07 -13.50 -0.60
C ALA A 612 1.50 -13.04 -0.24
N GLU A 613 1.65 -11.85 0.35
CA GLU A 613 2.93 -11.33 0.83
C GLU A 613 3.62 -12.32 1.79
N GLN A 614 2.88 -12.87 2.74
CA GLN A 614 3.41 -13.85 3.69
C GLN A 614 3.95 -15.10 2.98
N LEU A 615 3.26 -15.65 1.98
CA LEU A 615 3.72 -16.80 1.22
C LEU A 615 5.00 -16.49 0.43
N TYR A 616 5.09 -15.30 -0.19
CA TYR A 616 6.31 -14.91 -0.91
C TYR A 616 7.51 -14.71 0.02
N GLY A 617 7.30 -14.40 1.29
CA GLY A 617 8.34 -14.36 2.31
C GLY A 617 9.14 -15.67 2.45
N HIS A 618 8.55 -16.81 2.11
CA HIS A 618 9.23 -18.11 2.12
C HIS A 618 10.39 -18.20 1.10
N ALA A 619 10.42 -17.33 0.09
CA ALA A 619 11.47 -17.34 -0.93
C ALA A 619 12.81 -16.76 -0.45
N ALA A 620 12.83 -16.04 0.65
CA ALA A 620 14.03 -15.35 1.14
C ALA A 620 15.23 -16.31 1.29
N GLY A 621 16.39 -15.93 0.76
CA GLY A 621 17.61 -16.71 0.75
C GLY A 621 17.65 -17.86 -0.29
N SER A 622 16.58 -18.06 -1.06
CA SER A 622 16.52 -19.07 -2.12
C SER A 622 16.91 -18.47 -3.47
N TYR A 623 17.47 -19.30 -4.35
CA TYR A 623 17.94 -18.86 -5.67
C TYR A 623 16.87 -19.06 -6.73
N PRO A 624 16.59 -18.04 -7.59
CA PRO A 624 15.62 -18.17 -8.67
C PRO A 624 16.05 -19.23 -9.69
N LEU A 625 15.04 -19.93 -10.20
CA LEU A 625 15.21 -21.00 -11.18
C LEU A 625 14.56 -20.58 -12.51
N HIS A 626 15.03 -21.16 -13.59
CA HIS A 626 14.37 -21.04 -14.88
C HIS A 626 13.22 -22.05 -14.97
N VAL A 627 12.04 -21.58 -15.38
CA VAL A 627 10.87 -22.42 -15.65
C VAL A 627 10.52 -22.30 -17.13
N GLU A 628 10.68 -23.39 -17.86
CA GLU A 628 10.31 -23.51 -19.25
C GLU A 628 8.87 -24.04 -19.38
N ARG A 629 8.09 -23.46 -20.26
CA ARG A 629 6.69 -23.81 -20.49
C ARG A 629 6.48 -24.31 -21.92
N SER A 630 5.82 -25.45 -22.07
CA SER A 630 5.42 -25.98 -23.37
C SER A 630 4.11 -25.33 -23.83
N GLY A 631 4.13 -24.11 -24.31
CA GLY A 631 2.93 -23.44 -24.82
C GLY A 631 3.28 -22.28 -25.74
N GLY A 632 2.45 -22.02 -26.75
CA GLY A 632 2.69 -20.98 -27.76
C GLY A 632 2.34 -19.57 -27.31
N LEU A 633 1.84 -19.37 -26.08
CA LEU A 633 1.50 -18.03 -25.59
C LEU A 633 2.73 -17.29 -25.06
N PRO A 634 2.79 -15.96 -25.23
CA PRO A 634 3.76 -15.12 -24.52
C PRO A 634 3.65 -15.32 -23.02
N TRP A 635 4.77 -15.18 -22.29
CA TRP A 635 4.86 -15.52 -20.85
C TRP A 635 3.80 -14.80 -20.00
N GLN A 636 3.48 -13.53 -20.30
CA GLN A 636 2.49 -12.74 -19.57
C GLN A 636 1.06 -13.25 -19.71
N LEU A 637 0.77 -14.02 -20.76
CA LEU A 637 -0.53 -14.62 -21.03
C LEU A 637 -0.64 -16.09 -20.61
N GLN A 638 0.48 -16.74 -20.28
CA GLN A 638 0.51 -18.13 -19.81
C GLN A 638 -0.17 -18.28 -18.45
N GLN A 639 -0.89 -19.39 -18.27
CA GLN A 639 -1.52 -19.75 -16.99
C GLN A 639 -1.15 -21.20 -16.60
N PRO A 640 -0.91 -21.46 -15.32
CA PRO A 640 -0.70 -20.46 -14.27
C PRO A 640 0.56 -19.62 -14.53
N ASP A 641 0.62 -18.36 -14.04
CA ASP A 641 1.89 -17.61 -13.99
C ASP A 641 2.78 -18.22 -12.91
N VAL A 642 4.05 -18.48 -13.23
CA VAL A 642 4.91 -19.30 -12.36
C VAL A 642 6.27 -18.65 -12.15
N SER A 643 6.74 -18.65 -10.91
CA SER A 643 8.16 -18.54 -10.55
C SER A 643 8.58 -19.72 -9.69
N ALA A 644 9.86 -20.03 -9.68
CA ALA A 644 10.41 -21.10 -8.85
C ALA A 644 11.74 -20.68 -8.24
N VAL A 645 11.98 -21.13 -7.00
CA VAL A 645 13.24 -20.86 -6.28
C VAL A 645 13.72 -22.13 -5.57
N LEU A 646 15.04 -22.29 -5.43
CA LEU A 646 15.69 -23.42 -4.76
C LEU A 646 16.43 -22.91 -3.52
N SER A 647 16.24 -23.56 -2.39
CA SER A 647 17.01 -23.26 -1.17
C SER A 647 18.53 -23.38 -1.39
N ALA A 648 19.30 -22.64 -0.60
CA ALA A 648 20.76 -22.60 -0.75
C ALA A 648 21.43 -23.98 -0.58
N ASP A 649 20.84 -24.87 0.20
CA ASP A 649 21.30 -26.25 0.38
C ASP A 649 20.85 -27.19 -0.75
N GLY A 650 20.03 -26.70 -1.69
CA GLY A 650 19.53 -27.46 -2.83
C GLY A 650 18.49 -28.55 -2.50
N ARG A 651 17.89 -28.49 -1.31
CA ARG A 651 16.98 -29.57 -0.82
C ARG A 651 15.51 -29.18 -0.87
N LEU A 652 15.18 -27.90 -0.92
CA LEU A 652 13.80 -27.42 -0.91
C LEU A 652 13.53 -26.57 -2.15
N LEU A 653 12.73 -27.12 -3.06
CA LEU A 653 12.20 -26.42 -4.22
C LEU A 653 10.87 -25.77 -3.85
N ARG A 654 10.72 -24.48 -4.15
CA ARG A 654 9.47 -23.75 -4.02
C ARG A 654 8.98 -23.30 -5.39
N ILE A 655 7.74 -23.61 -5.71
CA ILE A 655 7.06 -23.17 -6.94
C ILE A 655 5.88 -22.29 -6.53
N TYR A 656 5.89 -21.06 -6.99
CA TYR A 656 4.80 -20.09 -6.86
C TYR A 656 4.01 -20.09 -8.14
N ALA A 657 2.74 -20.44 -8.08
CA ALA A 657 1.87 -20.54 -9.24
C ALA A 657 0.58 -19.76 -9.01
N VAL A 658 0.29 -18.82 -9.88
CA VAL A 658 -0.90 -17.99 -9.85
C VAL A 658 -1.85 -18.40 -10.96
N ASN A 659 -2.94 -19.04 -10.61
CA ASN A 659 -4.02 -19.33 -11.54
C ASN A 659 -5.06 -18.20 -11.49
N SER A 660 -5.00 -17.31 -12.47
CA SER A 660 -5.96 -16.20 -12.63
C SER A 660 -7.20 -16.57 -13.43
N THR A 661 -7.43 -17.86 -13.75
CA THR A 661 -8.58 -18.33 -14.55
C THR A 661 -9.69 -18.94 -13.68
N ALA A 662 -10.90 -18.99 -14.24
CA ALA A 662 -12.05 -19.61 -13.60
C ALA A 662 -12.03 -21.17 -13.64
N ALA A 663 -11.01 -21.76 -14.25
CA ALA A 663 -10.87 -23.21 -14.41
C ALA A 663 -9.67 -23.76 -13.62
N PRO A 664 -9.74 -24.99 -13.12
CA PRO A 664 -8.55 -25.66 -12.57
C PRO A 664 -7.57 -25.95 -13.72
N LEU A 665 -6.27 -25.78 -13.44
CA LEU A 665 -5.20 -26.03 -14.40
C LEU A 665 -4.30 -27.17 -13.90
N ARG A 666 -4.02 -28.15 -14.75
CA ARG A 666 -3.26 -29.34 -14.36
C ARG A 666 -2.04 -29.59 -15.25
N PRO A 667 -1.02 -28.76 -15.19
CA PRO A 667 0.23 -29.05 -15.90
C PRO A 667 0.94 -30.27 -15.32
N THR A 668 1.81 -30.86 -16.16
CA THR A 668 2.85 -31.78 -15.68
C THR A 668 4.07 -30.98 -15.25
N ILE A 669 4.53 -31.17 -14.03
CA ILE A 669 5.77 -30.57 -13.50
C ILE A 669 6.91 -31.56 -13.74
N ALA A 670 7.95 -31.13 -14.46
CA ALA A 670 9.14 -31.92 -14.74
C ALA A 670 10.38 -31.25 -14.14
N LEU A 671 11.11 -31.95 -13.29
CA LEU A 671 12.36 -31.52 -12.71
C LEU A 671 13.51 -31.87 -13.67
N ALA A 672 14.31 -30.87 -14.05
CA ALA A 672 15.38 -31.01 -15.03
C ALA A 672 16.76 -30.70 -14.42
N ASP A 673 17.82 -31.21 -15.06
CA ASP A 673 19.24 -30.87 -14.92
C ASP A 673 19.99 -31.38 -13.66
N ALA A 674 19.35 -31.98 -12.67
CA ALA A 674 20.05 -32.26 -11.41
C ALA A 674 20.02 -33.72 -10.97
N GLY A 675 19.32 -34.63 -11.67
CA GLY A 675 19.17 -36.03 -11.23
C GLY A 675 18.45 -36.21 -9.88
N GLN A 676 17.80 -35.13 -9.41
CA GLN A 676 17.03 -35.09 -8.18
C GLN A 676 15.56 -35.46 -8.45
N SER A 677 14.88 -35.96 -7.43
CA SER A 677 13.46 -36.29 -7.50
C SER A 677 12.71 -35.73 -6.31
N ALA A 678 11.42 -35.43 -6.52
CA ALA A 678 10.53 -35.06 -5.43
C ALA A 678 10.33 -36.24 -4.49
N ALA A 679 10.40 -35.98 -3.18
CA ALA A 679 10.20 -36.97 -2.09
C ALA A 679 8.95 -36.68 -1.25
N GLY A 680 8.22 -35.65 -1.56
CA GLY A 680 7.01 -35.16 -0.91
C GLY A 680 6.87 -33.66 -1.09
N ALA A 681 5.65 -33.14 -0.95
CA ALA A 681 5.39 -31.74 -1.04
C ALA A 681 4.30 -31.29 -0.08
N THR A 682 4.36 -30.01 0.30
CA THR A 682 3.29 -29.28 0.97
C THR A 682 2.79 -28.19 0.02
N ALA A 683 1.49 -28.10 -0.17
CA ALA A 683 0.84 -27.06 -0.92
C ALA A 683 0.17 -26.07 0.05
N PHE A 684 0.47 -24.79 -0.09
CA PHE A 684 -0.20 -23.67 0.55
C PHE A 684 -1.04 -22.97 -0.53
N VAL A 685 -2.35 -22.95 -0.36
CA VAL A 685 -3.28 -22.46 -1.38
C VAL A 685 -4.09 -21.29 -0.84
N LEU A 686 -3.81 -20.10 -1.30
CA LEU A 686 -4.62 -18.91 -1.04
C LEU A 686 -5.80 -18.89 -2.01
N LYS A 687 -7.01 -18.96 -1.50
CA LYS A 687 -8.25 -18.98 -2.30
C LYS A 687 -9.46 -18.51 -1.49
N ASN A 688 -10.59 -18.31 -2.17
CA ASN A 688 -11.88 -18.14 -1.51
C ASN A 688 -12.36 -19.46 -0.87
N ARG A 689 -12.72 -19.40 0.42
CA ARG A 689 -13.19 -20.55 1.21
C ARG A 689 -14.52 -21.15 0.69
N GLU A 690 -15.42 -20.33 0.14
CA GLU A 690 -16.75 -20.78 -0.27
C GLU A 690 -16.76 -21.68 -1.51
N GLY A 691 -15.61 -22.01 -2.09
CA GLY A 691 -15.49 -22.94 -3.20
C GLY A 691 -16.08 -22.46 -4.53
N ARG A 692 -16.61 -21.25 -4.59
CA ARG A 692 -17.03 -20.60 -5.84
C ARG A 692 -15.87 -19.75 -6.36
N PRO A 693 -15.38 -19.97 -7.59
CA PRO A 693 -14.37 -19.13 -8.18
C PRO A 693 -14.84 -17.68 -8.24
N ASN A 694 -14.24 -16.80 -7.43
CA ASN A 694 -14.62 -15.40 -7.34
C ASN A 694 -13.40 -14.53 -7.00
N THR A 695 -13.02 -13.65 -7.91
CA THR A 695 -11.91 -12.70 -7.71
C THR A 695 -12.27 -11.50 -6.84
N GLU A 696 -13.57 -11.22 -6.65
CA GLU A 696 -14.06 -10.12 -5.83
C GLU A 696 -14.18 -10.49 -4.33
N ALA A 697 -13.92 -11.76 -3.98
CA ALA A 697 -13.96 -12.20 -2.59
C ALA A 697 -12.98 -11.39 -1.72
N MET A 698 -13.47 -10.93 -0.57
CA MET A 698 -12.75 -10.10 0.39
C MET A 698 -12.93 -10.61 1.80
N ASN A 699 -11.96 -10.34 2.65
CA ASN A 699 -12.12 -10.46 4.09
C ASN A 699 -12.81 -9.21 4.66
N SER A 700 -13.44 -9.34 5.81
CA SER A 700 -14.17 -8.26 6.47
C SER A 700 -14.07 -8.38 7.99
N ALA A 701 -14.56 -7.36 8.71
CA ALA A 701 -14.63 -7.42 10.18
C ALA A 701 -15.51 -8.58 10.69
N SER A 702 -16.57 -8.95 9.95
CA SER A 702 -17.50 -10.04 10.30
C SER A 702 -17.07 -11.42 9.78
N ASP A 703 -16.27 -11.49 8.71
CA ASP A 703 -15.70 -12.73 8.17
C ASP A 703 -14.25 -12.48 7.76
N ARG A 704 -13.35 -12.72 8.71
CA ARG A 704 -11.92 -12.37 8.57
C ARG A 704 -11.13 -13.36 7.72
N ASP A 705 -11.71 -14.51 7.39
CA ASP A 705 -11.06 -15.63 6.74
C ASP A 705 -11.84 -16.14 5.51
N ALA A 706 -12.72 -15.30 4.91
CA ALA A 706 -13.42 -15.63 3.67
C ALA A 706 -12.42 -16.00 2.56
N VAL A 707 -11.28 -15.33 2.54
CA VAL A 707 -10.11 -15.67 1.74
C VAL A 707 -8.96 -15.97 2.68
N SER A 708 -8.43 -17.19 2.62
CA SER A 708 -7.39 -17.66 3.53
C SER A 708 -6.50 -18.69 2.86
N VAL A 709 -5.41 -19.08 3.53
CA VAL A 709 -4.47 -20.08 3.06
C VAL A 709 -4.87 -21.44 3.61
N GLU A 710 -5.17 -22.39 2.73
CA GLU A 710 -5.30 -23.81 3.08
C GLU A 710 -3.95 -24.53 2.89
N THR A 711 -3.65 -25.49 3.76
CA THR A 711 -2.41 -26.27 3.70
C THR A 711 -2.74 -27.73 3.49
N HIS A 712 -2.13 -28.34 2.47
CA HIS A 712 -2.33 -29.74 2.11
C HIS A 712 -1.01 -30.44 1.89
N SER A 713 -0.87 -31.68 2.40
CA SER A 713 0.21 -32.57 1.99
C SER A 713 -0.09 -33.14 0.60
N PHE A 714 0.92 -33.16 -0.25
CA PHE A 714 0.81 -33.67 -1.60
C PHE A 714 1.90 -34.73 -1.86
N PRO A 715 1.54 -35.93 -2.33
CA PRO A 715 2.49 -37.02 -2.57
C PRO A 715 3.26 -36.80 -3.89
N ALA A 716 4.03 -35.72 -4.00
CA ALA A 716 4.94 -35.55 -5.12
C ALA A 716 6.05 -36.60 -5.04
N ALA A 717 6.25 -37.34 -6.12
CA ALA A 717 7.27 -38.38 -6.19
C ALA A 717 7.90 -38.42 -7.59
N GLY A 718 9.22 -38.67 -7.62
CA GLY A 718 9.98 -38.78 -8.86
C GLY A 718 10.32 -37.43 -9.48
N SER A 719 10.84 -37.45 -10.71
CA SER A 719 11.23 -36.24 -11.45
C SER A 719 10.10 -35.64 -12.30
N ARG A 720 8.92 -36.29 -12.32
CA ARG A 720 7.79 -35.89 -13.14
C ARG A 720 6.47 -36.25 -12.43
N PHE A 721 5.63 -35.24 -12.18
CA PHE A 721 4.33 -35.39 -11.52
C PHE A 721 3.35 -34.28 -11.99
N ALA A 722 2.05 -34.50 -11.82
CA ALA A 722 1.05 -33.50 -12.12
C ALA A 722 0.48 -32.89 -10.85
N PHE A 723 0.18 -31.61 -10.85
CA PHE A 723 -0.52 -30.90 -9.77
C PHE A 723 -1.67 -30.09 -10.33
N THR A 724 -2.80 -30.02 -9.61
CA THR A 724 -3.96 -29.23 -9.99
C THR A 724 -3.94 -27.90 -9.24
N PHE A 725 -3.76 -26.80 -9.97
CA PHE A 725 -3.88 -25.45 -9.45
C PHE A 725 -5.34 -25.02 -9.49
N GLU A 726 -5.89 -24.72 -8.33
CA GLU A 726 -7.28 -24.31 -8.16
C GLU A 726 -7.62 -23.04 -8.96
N PRO A 727 -8.88 -22.85 -9.36
CA PRO A 727 -9.31 -21.58 -9.98
C PRO A 727 -9.09 -20.39 -9.06
N TYR A 728 -8.68 -19.27 -9.62
CA TYR A 728 -8.41 -18.03 -8.88
C TYR A 728 -7.67 -18.25 -7.56
N SER A 729 -6.47 -18.80 -7.66
CA SER A 729 -5.65 -19.12 -6.49
C SER A 729 -4.17 -18.74 -6.67
N LEU A 730 -3.51 -18.44 -5.57
CA LEU A 730 -2.06 -18.51 -5.45
C LEU A 730 -1.72 -19.83 -4.74
N THR A 731 -0.88 -20.64 -5.37
CA THR A 731 -0.35 -21.88 -4.78
C THR A 731 1.15 -21.76 -4.59
N LEU A 732 1.64 -21.94 -3.36
CA LEU A 732 3.03 -22.24 -3.06
C LEU A 732 3.18 -23.75 -2.88
N LEU A 733 3.96 -24.42 -3.75
CA LEU A 733 4.38 -25.79 -3.56
C LEU A 733 5.77 -25.81 -2.94
N GLU A 734 5.91 -26.31 -1.73
CA GLU A 734 7.19 -26.63 -1.11
C GLU A 734 7.50 -28.12 -1.31
N ILE A 735 8.51 -28.41 -2.12
CA ILE A 735 8.85 -29.77 -2.57
C ILE A 735 10.19 -30.16 -1.98
N GLN A 736 10.20 -31.20 -1.16
CA GLN A 736 11.43 -31.82 -0.67
C GLN A 736 12.09 -32.59 -1.80
N LEU A 737 13.37 -32.34 -2.04
CA LEU A 737 14.18 -33.04 -3.05
C LEU A 737 15.03 -34.10 -2.40
N ALA A 738 15.00 -35.31 -2.97
CA ALA A 738 15.83 -36.43 -2.60
C ALA A 738 16.76 -36.83 -3.75
N GLY A 739 17.96 -37.30 -3.43
CA GLY A 739 18.90 -37.84 -4.40
C GLY A 739 19.84 -36.77 -4.98
N ARG A 740 20.99 -36.66 -4.41
CA ARG A 740 22.27 -36.38 -5.07
C ARG A 740 23.17 -37.53 -4.86
#